data_fdf5e54322e32392d964c548d37260eb
#
_entry.id   fdf5e54322e32392d964c548d37260eb
#
_cell.length_a   1.000
_cell.length_b   1.000
_cell.length_c   1.000
_cell.angle_alpha   90.00
_cell.angle_beta   90.00
_cell.angle_gamma   90.00
#
_symmetry.space_group_name_H-M   'P 1'
#
loop_
_entity.id
_entity.type
_entity.pdbx_description
1 polymer ?
#
loop_
_entity_poly.entity_id
_entity_poly.type
_entity_poly.pdbx_seq_one_letter_code
_entity_poly.pdbx_strand_id
1 'polypeptide(L)'
;MIQKKIIQLVLLFLFPFLLRSQTYPFTNYGVQDGLPQSNVSAITQDKEGYFWLASESGISKFDGKNFINYTTESGLADNNVACLLTDVKGNLWLAHENGSLTKYSNGKFVPVICELLPKDKKIFSLSQNKKGEIWISSAVGAIVILNPEGNLNDKSNYKVYTSQEGLSQYVLSTQQDKTGNMWFLTDVGIKWMDAKTRKFDFFRPEGMPFGQITSFLLDENDNVLLGTSNGLIYKYSNSTKQFEIIFDYHNYINTTSSAVTNNFVYTIFKDSKNNIWASVFNIGLCKIETKRTIVFNTSNGLAINKIKSIAEDNEGNILIGTIGEGLQIFKGERFVSFSKTNGLINSQVWAICQDNNKNYWFGTNEGITIYDPGESQLEKKYKNIPVIEGSQANNVRSIVKDKNGNLWIGIWGGRVVKYTSATQKFSAQPQLFEFVNAYVSCLYIDSKNKLWIGTVDGITVYDLNNESIKSIRAIDGLCDNDVTSIFEDSEGRMWIGTKNKGISFSLGSSFKTINKENGLTYESVTSICEDKKKNIWIGTSGGGVFVYGENIYQKYKVSDGLLSDFITLVTVDEKNNIWLGTNKGLCKFDQAKKQFFSYQKNDGFTGIETKSKAVYTDNEKNIWFGTINGVFKYDPNFDNNSIPEPSLHITNLKINLKDYPVSDKMELSYKDNSLNFDYIGISLSNPDEIKYKIKLVGSDEDWRPETKQTTAVFSNLAPGNYTLQISACNNVGVCNQKPLSIGINIAPPFWKTWWFYVLVIVVGGALVLSYIKVRERALVRENKILEEKVEERTAEVVQKNIELDEINKDITASIRYAKRIQDAILPPDDFVKKYLPKTFILFKPKDIVSGDFYWLDDKKDQVLFAAVDCTGHGVPGAFMSIVGHSKLDQIV
;
A
#
# COMPACT_ATOMS: atom_id res chain seq x y z
N MET A 1 -36.56 46.72 23.07
CA MET A 1 -36.46 46.17 21.68
C MET A 1 -35.14 46.52 20.98
N ILE A 2 -34.57 47.71 21.25
CA ILE A 2 -33.29 48.18 20.66
C ILE A 2 -32.07 47.40 21.21
N GLN A 3 -32.02 47.09 22.52
CA GLN A 3 -30.93 46.33 23.10
C GLN A 3 -30.84 44.86 22.59
N LYS A 4 -31.99 44.20 22.33
CA LYS A 4 -32.00 42.86 21.72
C LYS A 4 -31.49 42.86 20.26
N LYS A 5 -31.73 43.93 19.49
CA LYS A 5 -31.21 44.07 18.13
C LYS A 5 -29.72 44.39 18.08
N ILE A 6 -29.20 45.12 19.07
CA ILE A 6 -27.78 45.42 19.20
C ILE A 6 -27.00 44.14 19.59
N ILE A 7 -27.53 43.31 20.51
CA ILE A 7 -26.92 42.04 20.89
C ILE A 7 -26.97 41.04 19.73
N GLN A 8 -28.04 41.02 18.92
CA GLN A 8 -28.07 40.23 17.67
C GLN A 8 -27.11 40.75 16.61
N LEU A 9 -26.91 42.05 16.50
CA LEU A 9 -25.95 42.63 15.56
C LEU A 9 -24.50 42.40 16.03
N VAL A 10 -24.22 42.44 17.30
CA VAL A 10 -22.88 42.15 17.87
C VAL A 10 -22.57 40.66 17.82
N LEU A 11 -23.56 39.77 17.96
CA LEU A 11 -23.39 38.34 17.73
C LEU A 11 -23.20 37.96 16.26
N LEU A 12 -23.63 38.79 15.30
CA LEU A 12 -23.35 38.63 13.86
C LEU A 12 -21.93 39.05 13.45
N PHE A 13 -21.24 39.88 14.26
CA PHE A 13 -19.86 40.31 14.02
C PHE A 13 -18.80 39.49 14.77
N LEU A 14 -19.20 38.50 15.60
CA LEU A 14 -18.30 37.61 16.33
C LEU A 14 -18.18 36.20 15.77
N PHE A 15 -18.66 35.98 14.55
CA PHE A 15 -18.19 34.81 13.79
C PHE A 15 -16.77 35.11 13.29
N PRO A 16 -15.73 34.46 13.83
CA PRO A 16 -14.42 34.54 13.18
C PRO A 16 -14.63 34.02 11.77
N PHE A 17 -14.22 34.75 10.76
CA PHE A 17 -14.01 34.22 9.41
C PHE A 17 -12.97 33.11 9.55
N LEU A 18 -13.44 31.91 9.86
CA LEU A 18 -12.62 30.71 9.73
C LEU A 18 -12.23 30.65 8.28
N LEU A 19 -10.97 30.87 8.02
CA LEU A 19 -10.36 30.65 6.72
C LEU A 19 -10.65 29.18 6.35
N ARG A 20 -11.62 29.00 5.47
CA ARG A 20 -12.06 27.70 5.01
C ARG A 20 -11.16 27.32 3.86
N SER A 21 -10.26 26.37 4.05
CA SER A 21 -9.30 25.92 3.05
C SER A 21 -9.62 24.48 2.63
N GLN A 22 -9.19 24.11 1.43
CA GLN A 22 -9.17 22.72 1.00
C GLN A 22 -8.37 21.85 1.97
N THR A 23 -8.71 20.57 2.09
CA THR A 23 -7.97 19.62 2.94
C THR A 23 -7.02 18.79 2.09
N TYR A 24 -5.77 18.69 2.55
CA TYR A 24 -4.73 17.85 1.98
C TYR A 24 -4.70 16.48 2.68
N PRO A 25 -4.27 15.43 1.98
CA PRO A 25 -4.23 14.09 2.54
C PRO A 25 -3.00 13.91 3.45
N PHE A 26 -3.26 13.79 4.74
CA PHE A 26 -2.29 13.36 5.75
C PHE A 26 -2.76 12.04 6.35
N THR A 27 -1.83 11.11 6.55
CA THR A 27 -2.07 9.91 7.36
C THR A 27 -1.42 10.11 8.70
N ASN A 28 -2.17 9.86 9.78
CA ASN A 28 -1.71 10.06 11.15
C ASN A 28 -1.46 8.71 11.82
N TYR A 29 -0.37 8.62 12.58
CA TYR A 29 -0.01 7.48 13.40
C TYR A 29 0.29 7.98 14.81
N GLY A 30 -0.53 7.57 15.77
CA GLY A 30 -0.43 7.96 17.16
C GLY A 30 -0.13 6.79 18.11
N VAL A 31 -0.36 7.02 19.38
CA VAL A 31 -0.17 5.99 20.43
C VAL A 31 -1.10 4.80 20.21
N GLN A 32 -2.30 5.01 19.70
CA GLN A 32 -3.26 3.96 19.37
C GLN A 32 -2.79 3.03 18.24
N ASP A 33 -1.84 3.51 17.41
CA ASP A 33 -1.27 2.74 16.29
C ASP A 33 0.03 2.03 16.69
N GLY A 34 0.48 2.20 17.96
CA GLY A 34 1.65 1.52 18.52
C GLY A 34 2.87 2.41 18.79
N LEU A 35 2.80 3.73 18.56
CA LEU A 35 3.83 4.64 19.04
C LEU A 35 3.86 4.66 20.58
N PRO A 36 5.03 4.71 21.22
CA PRO A 36 5.13 4.75 22.68
C PRO A 36 4.70 6.11 23.26
N GLN A 37 4.75 7.17 22.43
CA GLN A 37 4.45 8.55 22.85
C GLN A 37 4.05 9.41 21.64
N SER A 38 3.25 10.44 21.88
CA SER A 38 2.76 11.37 20.85
C SER A 38 3.78 12.44 20.41
N ASN A 39 4.93 12.57 21.10
CA ASN A 39 6.00 13.50 20.73
C ASN A 39 7.05 12.79 19.90
N VAL A 40 7.19 13.16 18.62
CA VAL A 40 8.25 12.65 17.73
C VAL A 40 9.30 13.72 17.52
N SER A 41 10.48 13.52 18.15
CA SER A 41 11.57 14.51 18.18
C SER A 41 12.41 14.51 16.92
N ALA A 42 12.66 13.35 16.33
CA ALA A 42 13.45 13.19 15.13
C ALA A 42 12.99 11.98 14.32
N ILE A 43 13.23 12.03 13.02
CA ILE A 43 12.88 10.96 12.07
C ILE A 43 14.08 10.75 11.15
N THR A 44 14.46 9.50 10.91
CA THR A 44 15.44 9.12 9.89
C THR A 44 15.06 7.80 9.25
N GLN A 45 15.48 7.55 8.01
CA GLN A 45 15.31 6.28 7.32
C GLN A 45 16.64 5.52 7.31
N ASP A 46 16.59 4.21 7.56
CA ASP A 46 17.76 3.35 7.40
C ASP A 46 17.89 2.85 5.94
N LYS A 47 18.98 2.15 5.65
CA LYS A 47 19.24 1.60 4.31
C LYS A 47 18.30 0.48 3.92
N GLU A 48 17.66 -0.14 4.89
CA GLU A 48 16.67 -1.19 4.68
C GLU A 48 15.29 -0.62 4.36
N GLY A 49 15.11 0.70 4.50
CA GLY A 49 13.86 1.40 4.23
C GLY A 49 12.96 1.58 5.45
N TYR A 50 13.33 1.06 6.62
CA TYR A 50 12.61 1.32 7.85
C TYR A 50 12.80 2.75 8.34
N PHE A 51 11.75 3.29 8.95
CA PHE A 51 11.85 4.56 9.65
C PHE A 51 12.14 4.38 11.12
N TRP A 52 12.98 5.25 11.62
CA TRP A 52 13.31 5.35 13.03
C TRP A 52 12.80 6.67 13.56
N LEU A 53 11.97 6.59 14.61
CA LEU A 53 11.30 7.74 15.22
C LEU A 53 11.76 7.88 16.67
N ALA A 54 12.37 9.00 16.96
CA ALA A 54 12.83 9.33 18.31
C ALA A 54 11.68 9.92 19.13
N SER A 55 11.62 9.56 20.40
CA SER A 55 10.69 10.12 21.38
C SER A 55 11.35 10.24 22.75
N GLU A 56 10.62 10.81 23.72
CA GLU A 56 11.06 10.85 25.12
C GLU A 56 10.96 9.48 25.81
N SER A 57 10.26 8.52 25.20
CA SER A 57 10.03 7.15 25.73
C SER A 57 10.81 6.06 25.01
N GLY A 58 11.81 6.43 24.21
CA GLY A 58 12.62 5.50 23.42
C GLY A 58 12.62 5.82 21.93
N ILE A 59 12.93 4.79 21.16
CA ILE A 59 12.93 4.86 19.70
C ILE A 59 12.01 3.79 19.11
N SER A 60 11.30 4.13 18.05
CA SER A 60 10.42 3.22 17.32
C SER A 60 10.97 2.94 15.92
N LYS A 61 11.02 1.67 15.53
CA LYS A 61 11.24 1.23 14.15
C LYS A 61 9.88 1.02 13.48
N PHE A 62 9.67 1.65 12.32
CA PHE A 62 8.39 1.66 11.61
C PHE A 62 8.55 1.13 10.18
N ASP A 63 7.70 0.21 9.79
CA ASP A 63 7.70 -0.45 8.47
C ASP A 63 6.61 0.09 7.51
N GLY A 64 5.86 1.10 7.94
CA GLY A 64 4.68 1.61 7.22
C GLY A 64 3.35 1.17 7.83
N LYS A 65 3.34 0.15 8.69
CA LYS A 65 2.17 -0.40 9.38
C LYS A 65 2.37 -0.54 10.88
N ASN A 66 3.48 -1.15 11.28
CA ASN A 66 3.72 -1.60 12.63
C ASN A 66 4.90 -0.85 13.24
N PHE A 67 4.83 -0.61 14.54
CA PHE A 67 5.91 -0.06 15.33
C PHE A 67 6.55 -1.13 16.19
N ILE A 68 7.89 -1.17 16.19
CA ILE A 68 8.69 -1.94 17.15
C ILE A 68 9.43 -0.93 18.03
N ASN A 69 9.15 -0.95 19.31
CA ASN A 69 9.66 0.03 20.25
C ASN A 69 10.85 -0.51 21.03
N TYR A 70 11.88 0.34 21.21
CA TYR A 70 13.12 0.01 21.91
C TYR A 70 13.36 1.03 23.01
N THR A 71 13.85 0.55 24.15
CA THR A 71 14.12 1.32 25.36
C THR A 71 15.49 1.00 25.93
N THR A 72 15.80 1.51 27.10
CA THR A 72 17.03 1.14 27.84
C THR A 72 17.14 -0.36 28.09
N GLU A 73 16.03 -1.09 28.20
CA GLU A 73 16.02 -2.56 28.30
C GLU A 73 16.55 -3.23 27.01
N SER A 74 16.42 -2.54 25.89
CA SER A 74 16.95 -2.98 24.59
C SER A 74 18.41 -2.56 24.34
N GLY A 75 19.02 -1.80 25.27
CA GLY A 75 20.41 -1.35 25.19
C GLY A 75 20.57 0.14 24.83
N LEU A 76 19.54 0.97 24.89
CA LEU A 76 19.71 2.43 24.77
C LEU A 76 20.43 2.99 25.99
N ALA A 77 21.22 4.05 25.80
CA ALA A 77 21.87 4.76 26.90
C ALA A 77 20.87 5.55 27.77
N ASP A 78 19.78 6.04 27.16
CA ASP A 78 18.67 6.74 27.81
C ASP A 78 17.41 6.61 26.94
N ASN A 79 16.21 6.68 27.52
CA ASN A 79 14.96 6.63 26.77
C ASN A 79 14.65 7.94 26.04
N ASN A 80 15.09 9.09 26.57
CA ASN A 80 14.80 10.38 25.97
C ASN A 80 15.74 10.67 24.79
N VAL A 81 15.31 10.28 23.58
CA VAL A 81 16.08 10.44 22.33
C VAL A 81 15.78 11.80 21.71
N ALA A 82 16.81 12.66 21.63
CA ALA A 82 16.68 14.03 21.12
C ALA A 82 16.83 14.12 19.59
N CYS A 83 17.81 13.44 19.02
CA CYS A 83 18.08 13.45 17.58
C CYS A 83 18.67 12.14 17.06
N LEU A 84 18.56 11.93 15.77
CA LEU A 84 18.95 10.71 15.05
C LEU A 84 19.82 11.05 13.86
N LEU A 85 20.69 10.12 13.49
CA LEU A 85 21.45 10.16 12.26
C LEU A 85 21.68 8.75 11.74
N THR A 86 21.31 8.47 10.49
CA THR A 86 21.76 7.29 9.77
C THR A 86 23.03 7.65 9.00
N ASP A 87 24.17 7.02 9.32
CA ASP A 87 25.42 7.28 8.65
C ASP A 87 25.52 6.63 7.26
N VAL A 88 26.51 7.02 6.47
CA VAL A 88 26.70 6.49 5.10
C VAL A 88 26.94 4.98 5.06
N LYS A 89 27.33 4.36 6.19
CA LYS A 89 27.49 2.91 6.31
C LYS A 89 26.18 2.19 6.69
N GLY A 90 25.18 2.96 7.14
CA GLY A 90 23.88 2.46 7.57
C GLY A 90 23.78 2.21 9.08
N ASN A 91 24.75 2.62 9.89
CA ASN A 91 24.58 2.62 11.32
C ASN A 91 23.65 3.75 11.75
N LEU A 92 22.82 3.51 12.75
CA LEU A 92 21.97 4.53 13.34
C LEU A 92 22.64 5.07 14.62
N TRP A 93 22.74 6.39 14.69
CA TRP A 93 23.26 7.10 15.84
C TRP A 93 22.13 7.82 16.56
N LEU A 94 22.02 7.62 17.85
CA LEU A 94 20.99 8.19 18.71
C LEU A 94 21.68 9.09 19.75
N ALA A 95 21.32 10.35 19.73
CA ALA A 95 21.73 11.27 20.78
C ALA A 95 20.59 11.51 21.77
N HIS A 96 20.90 11.50 23.04
CA HIS A 96 19.95 11.62 24.13
C HIS A 96 19.99 13.02 24.77
N GLU A 97 18.88 13.41 25.39
CA GLU A 97 18.76 14.72 26.07
C GLU A 97 19.77 14.90 27.21
N ASN A 98 20.17 13.81 27.88
CA ASN A 98 21.18 13.80 28.93
C ASN A 98 22.63 13.85 28.42
N GLY A 99 22.82 13.98 27.08
CA GLY A 99 24.17 14.05 26.48
C GLY A 99 24.81 12.70 26.16
N SER A 100 24.17 11.60 26.49
CA SER A 100 24.68 10.28 26.11
C SER A 100 24.44 9.98 24.62
N LEU A 101 25.17 9.01 24.09
CA LEU A 101 25.09 8.59 22.69
C LEU A 101 24.93 7.07 22.60
N THR A 102 24.11 6.59 21.69
CA THR A 102 23.95 5.16 21.38
C THR A 102 24.21 4.93 19.89
N LYS A 103 24.96 3.88 19.56
CA LYS A 103 25.12 3.40 18.18
C LYS A 103 24.31 2.12 17.99
N TYR A 104 23.46 2.06 16.96
CA TYR A 104 22.83 0.84 16.52
C TYR A 104 23.50 0.32 15.26
N SER A 105 23.95 -0.91 15.33
CA SER A 105 24.67 -1.56 14.24
C SER A 105 24.49 -3.08 14.36
N ASN A 106 24.36 -3.77 13.23
CA ASN A 106 24.20 -5.22 13.19
C ASN A 106 23.10 -5.75 14.12
N GLY A 107 21.96 -5.02 14.21
CA GLY A 107 20.80 -5.45 15.01
C GLY A 107 20.92 -5.17 16.52
N LYS A 108 21.96 -4.46 16.99
CA LYS A 108 22.20 -4.21 18.42
C LYS A 108 22.42 -2.74 18.72
N PHE A 109 21.84 -2.29 19.83
CA PHE A 109 22.12 -1.00 20.43
C PHE A 109 23.31 -1.11 21.37
N VAL A 110 24.28 -0.21 21.22
CA VAL A 110 25.47 -0.15 22.04
C VAL A 110 25.68 1.29 22.53
N PRO A 111 25.59 1.57 23.83
CA PRO A 111 25.91 2.86 24.38
C PRO A 111 27.41 3.21 24.13
N VAL A 112 27.64 4.45 23.71
CA VAL A 112 28.99 4.98 23.51
C VAL A 112 29.51 5.56 24.84
N ILE A 113 30.61 5.01 25.35
CA ILE A 113 31.18 5.41 26.63
C ILE A 113 32.46 6.21 26.37
N CYS A 114 32.37 7.53 26.47
CA CYS A 114 33.51 8.42 26.36
C CYS A 114 33.34 9.63 27.28
N GLU A 115 34.39 9.98 28.05
CA GLU A 115 34.37 11.12 28.97
C GLU A 115 34.25 12.48 28.26
N LEU A 116 34.56 12.54 26.96
CA LEU A 116 34.46 13.76 26.14
C LEU A 116 33.04 14.04 25.68
N LEU A 117 32.10 13.09 25.85
CA LEU A 117 30.68 13.34 25.58
C LEU A 117 30.09 14.32 26.61
N PRO A 118 29.09 15.12 26.24
CA PRO A 118 28.56 16.19 27.07
C PRO A 118 27.65 15.64 28.18
N LYS A 119 28.22 15.12 29.23
CA LYS A 119 27.53 14.55 30.38
C LYS A 119 26.53 15.56 31.00
N ASP A 120 25.26 15.13 31.14
CA ASP A 120 24.17 15.95 31.70
C ASP A 120 23.93 17.26 30.92
N LYS A 121 24.35 17.33 29.67
CA LYS A 121 24.17 18.47 28.78
C LYS A 121 23.58 18.01 27.43
N LYS A 122 22.59 18.73 26.98
CA LYS A 122 21.84 18.38 25.76
C LYS A 122 22.71 18.33 24.50
N ILE A 123 22.49 17.29 23.70
CA ILE A 123 22.92 17.22 22.30
C ILE A 123 21.74 17.73 21.42
N PHE A 124 22.02 18.71 20.56
CA PHE A 124 21.00 19.35 19.73
C PHE A 124 20.89 18.70 18.35
N SER A 125 21.98 18.27 17.75
CA SER A 125 21.98 17.65 16.44
C SER A 125 23.18 16.73 16.22
N LEU A 126 23.01 15.80 15.29
CA LEU A 126 24.05 14.94 14.74
C LEU A 126 24.16 15.20 13.23
N SER A 127 25.38 15.24 12.71
CA SER A 127 25.61 15.31 11.27
C SER A 127 26.83 14.49 10.87
N GLN A 128 26.95 14.14 9.60
CA GLN A 128 28.11 13.45 9.05
C GLN A 128 28.73 14.29 7.94
N ASN A 129 30.05 14.47 7.95
CA ASN A 129 30.73 15.15 6.87
C ASN A 129 31.14 14.17 5.75
N LYS A 130 31.64 14.68 4.63
CA LYS A 130 32.07 13.89 3.45
C LYS A 130 33.23 12.93 3.74
N LYS A 131 33.96 13.12 4.84
CA LYS A 131 35.02 12.20 5.30
C LYS A 131 34.47 11.03 6.12
N GLY A 132 33.18 11.05 6.45
CA GLY A 132 32.54 10.06 7.31
C GLY A 132 32.65 10.36 8.82
N GLU A 133 33.23 11.47 9.22
CA GLU A 133 33.32 11.91 10.64
C GLU A 133 31.91 12.30 11.14
N ILE A 134 31.55 11.89 12.37
CA ILE A 134 30.29 12.27 13.00
C ILE A 134 30.49 13.51 13.85
N TRP A 135 29.70 14.54 13.59
CA TRP A 135 29.67 15.80 14.30
C TRP A 135 28.50 15.85 15.26
N ILE A 136 28.78 16.10 16.51
CA ILE A 136 27.84 16.21 17.62
C ILE A 136 27.74 17.67 18.03
N SER A 137 26.60 18.30 17.80
CA SER A 137 26.32 19.67 18.23
C SER A 137 25.70 19.65 19.61
N SER A 138 26.29 20.38 20.58
CA SER A 138 25.83 20.28 21.96
C SER A 138 25.88 21.62 22.72
N ALA A 139 25.40 21.60 23.96
CA ALA A 139 25.45 22.73 24.89
C ALA A 139 26.86 23.00 25.47
N VAL A 140 27.87 22.28 25.00
CA VAL A 140 29.27 22.47 25.40
C VAL A 140 30.22 22.62 24.20
N GLY A 141 29.72 22.92 23.04
CA GLY A 141 30.45 23.04 21.78
C GLY A 141 30.12 21.94 20.78
N ALA A 142 31.04 21.71 19.85
CA ALA A 142 30.97 20.63 18.87
C ALA A 142 31.99 19.53 19.16
N ILE A 143 31.54 18.27 19.15
CA ILE A 143 32.38 17.10 19.34
C ILE A 143 32.38 16.31 18.04
N VAL A 144 33.55 15.85 17.62
CA VAL A 144 33.74 15.09 16.38
C VAL A 144 34.24 13.69 16.70
N ILE A 145 33.57 12.68 16.21
CA ILE A 145 34.06 11.30 16.16
C ILE A 145 34.79 11.14 14.81
N LEU A 146 36.12 10.97 14.89
CA LEU A 146 37.00 10.94 13.71
C LEU A 146 36.82 9.63 12.91
N ASN A 147 36.70 8.51 13.62
CA ASN A 147 36.46 7.20 13.02
C ASN A 147 35.27 6.51 13.70
N PRO A 148 34.06 6.59 13.14
CA PRO A 148 32.86 5.98 13.70
C PRO A 148 32.88 4.45 13.79
N GLU A 149 33.81 3.79 13.09
CA GLU A 149 33.98 2.32 13.11
C GLU A 149 35.16 1.90 14.00
N GLY A 150 35.92 2.88 14.53
CA GLY A 150 37.02 2.64 15.46
C GLY A 150 36.57 2.36 16.87
N ASN A 151 37.53 2.36 17.79
CA ASN A 151 37.22 2.24 19.21
C ASN A 151 36.54 3.52 19.71
N LEU A 152 35.24 3.44 20.00
CA LEU A 152 34.43 4.56 20.46
C LEU A 152 34.71 4.92 21.94
N ASN A 153 35.43 4.10 22.69
CA ASN A 153 35.87 4.39 24.08
C ASN A 153 37.22 5.09 24.14
N ASP A 154 37.95 5.20 23.02
CA ASP A 154 39.25 5.83 22.96
C ASP A 154 39.12 7.36 22.75
N LYS A 155 39.60 8.16 23.66
CA LYS A 155 39.59 9.62 23.59
C LYS A 155 40.33 10.18 22.37
N SER A 156 41.33 9.48 21.85
CA SER A 156 42.10 9.91 20.66
C SER A 156 41.21 9.90 19.38
N ASN A 157 40.09 9.18 19.40
CA ASN A 157 39.09 9.13 18.33
C ASN A 157 38.14 10.34 18.32
N TYR A 158 38.32 11.27 19.28
CA TYR A 158 37.48 12.44 19.41
C TYR A 158 38.27 13.75 19.27
N LYS A 159 37.59 14.77 18.76
CA LYS A 159 38.05 16.15 18.77
C LYS A 159 36.94 17.07 19.26
N VAL A 160 37.27 17.95 20.19
CA VAL A 160 36.30 18.89 20.79
C VAL A 160 36.64 20.30 20.31
N TYR A 161 35.62 21.07 19.98
CA TYR A 161 35.73 22.47 19.61
C TYR A 161 34.78 23.28 20.50
N THR A 162 35.34 24.21 21.26
CA THR A 162 34.62 25.05 22.22
C THR A 162 34.88 26.53 21.93
N SER A 163 34.50 27.40 22.85
CA SER A 163 34.85 28.82 22.78
C SER A 163 36.37 29.07 22.86
N GLN A 164 37.17 28.15 23.43
CA GLN A 164 38.63 28.24 23.47
C GLN A 164 39.25 28.09 22.07
N GLU A 165 38.68 27.22 21.24
CA GLU A 165 39.10 27.04 19.84
C GLU A 165 38.45 28.08 18.91
N GLY A 166 37.61 28.99 19.40
CA GLY A 166 36.94 30.06 18.63
C GLY A 166 35.56 29.73 18.16
N LEU A 167 34.95 28.59 18.57
CA LEU A 167 33.58 28.24 18.16
C LEU A 167 32.55 28.99 19.04
N SER A 168 31.76 28.32 19.81
CA SER A 168 30.78 28.82 20.77
C SER A 168 30.52 27.72 21.79
N GLN A 169 29.99 28.07 22.94
CA GLN A 169 29.57 27.09 23.93
C GLN A 169 28.34 26.31 23.47
N TYR A 170 27.36 27.00 22.87
CA TYR A 170 26.13 26.38 22.38
C TYR A 170 26.18 26.25 20.86
N VAL A 171 26.22 25.02 20.38
CA VAL A 171 26.15 24.68 18.94
C VAL A 171 24.84 23.94 18.68
N LEU A 172 23.95 24.53 17.93
CA LEU A 172 22.60 23.99 17.70
C LEU A 172 22.57 22.99 16.53
N SER A 173 23.29 23.28 15.45
CA SER A 173 23.41 22.39 14.30
C SER A 173 24.67 22.61 13.51
N THR A 174 25.08 21.59 12.75
CA THR A 174 26.26 21.64 11.88
C THR A 174 25.94 21.09 10.51
N GLN A 175 26.53 21.73 9.47
CA GLN A 175 26.44 21.26 8.08
C GLN A 175 27.78 21.49 7.37
N GLN A 176 28.08 20.70 6.33
CA GLN A 176 29.27 20.88 5.49
C GLN A 176 28.90 21.43 4.12
N ASP A 177 29.62 22.46 3.66
CA ASP A 177 29.48 22.99 2.31
C ASP A 177 30.18 22.13 1.23
N LYS A 178 30.08 22.53 -0.03
CA LYS A 178 30.74 21.82 -1.14
C LYS A 178 32.25 21.88 -1.10
N THR A 179 32.79 22.93 -0.52
CA THR A 179 34.24 23.16 -0.41
C THR A 179 34.88 22.41 0.76
N GLY A 180 34.02 21.83 1.65
CA GLY A 180 34.44 21.06 2.78
C GLY A 180 34.52 21.85 4.08
N ASN A 181 34.15 23.14 4.07
CA ASN A 181 34.05 23.94 5.29
C ASN A 181 32.87 23.45 6.13
N MET A 182 33.04 23.51 7.45
CA MET A 182 31.99 23.18 8.40
C MET A 182 31.28 24.43 8.87
N TRP A 183 29.96 24.46 8.77
CA TRP A 183 29.13 25.57 9.20
C TRP A 183 28.36 25.19 10.47
N PHE A 184 28.22 26.14 11.37
CA PHE A 184 27.70 25.97 12.72
C PHE A 184 26.64 27.04 13.00
N LEU A 185 25.44 26.61 13.34
CA LEU A 185 24.46 27.47 13.98
C LEU A 185 24.76 27.49 15.47
N THR A 186 25.00 28.66 16.02
CA THR A 186 25.33 28.87 17.42
C THR A 186 24.39 29.86 18.08
N ASP A 187 24.42 29.97 19.39
CA ASP A 187 23.67 30.96 20.16
C ASP A 187 24.03 32.42 19.80
N VAL A 188 25.22 32.64 19.25
CA VAL A 188 25.71 33.96 18.83
C VAL A 188 25.65 34.20 17.32
N GLY A 189 25.00 33.34 16.59
CA GLY A 189 24.84 33.40 15.12
C GLY A 189 25.53 32.27 14.38
N ILE A 190 25.75 32.45 13.10
CA ILE A 190 26.37 31.45 12.24
C ILE A 190 27.88 31.66 12.22
N LYS A 191 28.61 30.59 12.46
CA LYS A 191 30.06 30.48 12.27
C LYS A 191 30.37 29.41 11.22
N TRP A 192 31.49 29.54 10.58
CA TRP A 192 32.05 28.52 9.70
C TRP A 192 33.53 28.27 10.02
N MET A 193 33.98 27.06 9.79
CA MET A 193 35.36 26.63 9.98
C MET A 193 35.96 26.30 8.61
N ASP A 194 37.03 26.95 8.27
CA ASP A 194 37.78 26.69 7.04
C ASP A 194 38.36 25.27 7.03
N ALA A 195 38.14 24.54 5.96
CA ALA A 195 38.49 23.13 5.83
C ALA A 195 40.02 22.88 5.93
N LYS A 196 40.85 23.85 5.50
CA LYS A 196 42.31 23.71 5.43
C LYS A 196 42.97 24.24 6.70
N THR A 197 42.62 25.46 7.11
CA THR A 197 43.27 26.16 8.22
C THR A 197 42.68 25.80 9.58
N ARG A 198 41.45 25.22 9.58
CA ARG A 198 40.71 24.91 10.80
C ARG A 198 40.38 26.11 11.67
N LYS A 199 40.46 27.33 11.14
CA LYS A 199 40.11 28.57 11.83
C LYS A 199 38.61 28.84 11.68
N PHE A 200 38.01 29.38 12.74
CA PHE A 200 36.64 29.81 12.77
C PHE A 200 36.49 31.27 12.39
N ASP A 201 35.45 31.60 11.66
CA ASP A 201 35.01 32.95 11.34
C ASP A 201 33.50 33.08 11.39
N PHE A 202 33.00 34.29 11.51
CA PHE A 202 31.56 34.58 11.51
C PHE A 202 31.05 34.74 10.08
N PHE A 203 29.88 34.19 9.83
CA PHE A 203 29.10 34.51 8.65
C PHE A 203 28.25 35.76 8.93
N ARG A 204 28.69 36.92 8.47
CA ARG A 204 28.04 38.23 8.66
C ARG A 204 28.05 39.06 7.41
N PRO A 205 27.40 38.59 6.32
CA PRO A 205 27.24 39.39 5.08
C PRO A 205 26.39 40.62 5.35
N GLU A 206 26.56 41.64 4.53
CA GLU A 206 25.75 42.86 4.52
C GLU A 206 24.26 42.53 4.31
N GLY A 207 23.37 43.20 5.04
CA GLY A 207 21.92 42.96 4.98
C GLY A 207 21.47 41.70 5.75
N MET A 208 22.33 41.11 6.61
CA MET A 208 21.93 39.99 7.43
C MET A 208 20.71 40.36 8.30
N PRO A 209 19.63 39.49 8.36
CA PRO A 209 18.40 39.82 9.07
C PRO A 209 18.66 40.03 10.55
N PHE A 210 17.94 41.03 11.12
CA PHE A 210 17.90 41.25 12.56
C PHE A 210 17.02 40.18 13.21
N GLY A 211 17.50 39.62 14.31
CA GLY A 211 16.80 38.63 15.10
C GLY A 211 17.64 37.35 15.31
N GLN A 212 17.20 36.54 16.25
CA GLN A 212 17.87 35.27 16.53
C GLN A 212 17.58 34.29 15.40
N ILE A 213 18.62 33.70 14.81
CA ILE A 213 18.51 32.60 13.85
C ILE A 213 18.23 31.32 14.65
N THR A 214 17.18 30.62 14.27
CA THR A 214 16.71 29.41 14.97
C THR A 214 16.96 28.13 14.19
N SER A 215 17.10 28.24 12.86
CA SER A 215 17.44 27.13 11.98
C SER A 215 18.19 27.61 10.74
N PHE A 216 19.02 26.77 10.15
CA PHE A 216 19.65 27.06 8.86
C PHE A 216 19.78 25.80 8.02
N LEU A 217 19.93 25.99 6.71
CA LEU A 217 20.14 24.94 5.73
C LEU A 217 21.05 25.47 4.61
N LEU A 218 22.04 24.69 4.21
CA LEU A 218 22.84 24.93 3.00
C LEU A 218 22.22 24.15 1.84
N ASP A 219 21.94 24.84 0.74
CA ASP A 219 21.47 24.16 -0.47
C ASP A 219 22.67 23.66 -1.31
N GLU A 220 22.36 22.92 -2.40
CA GLU A 220 23.40 22.39 -3.29
C GLU A 220 24.17 23.49 -4.09
N ASN A 221 23.86 24.75 -3.97
CA ASN A 221 24.59 25.86 -4.53
C ASN A 221 25.30 26.68 -3.44
N ASP A 222 25.39 26.11 -2.23
CA ASP A 222 25.92 26.77 -1.04
C ASP A 222 25.21 28.09 -0.72
N ASN A 223 23.95 28.25 -1.15
CA ASN A 223 23.09 29.32 -0.65
C ASN A 223 22.68 28.99 0.78
N VAL A 224 22.56 30.02 1.60
CA VAL A 224 22.23 29.86 3.03
C VAL A 224 20.76 30.22 3.27
N LEU A 225 19.97 29.25 3.69
CA LEU A 225 18.60 29.46 4.12
C LEU A 225 18.59 29.67 5.63
N LEU A 226 17.93 30.74 6.09
CA LEU A 226 17.91 31.13 7.50
C LEU A 226 16.47 31.21 8.00
N GLY A 227 16.16 30.42 9.01
CA GLY A 227 14.93 30.54 9.77
C GLY A 227 15.15 31.39 11.01
N THR A 228 14.20 32.24 11.34
CA THR A 228 14.32 33.23 12.40
C THR A 228 13.31 33.07 13.52
N SER A 229 13.57 33.66 14.68
CA SER A 229 12.69 33.64 15.85
C SER A 229 11.37 34.37 15.65
N ASN A 230 11.23 35.18 14.62
CA ASN A 230 9.99 35.88 14.24
C ASN A 230 9.25 35.19 13.07
N GLY A 231 9.62 33.94 12.71
CA GLY A 231 8.91 33.12 11.74
C GLY A 231 9.15 33.42 10.28
N LEU A 232 10.14 34.26 9.96
CA LEU A 232 10.54 34.57 8.58
C LEU A 232 11.62 33.60 8.11
N ILE A 233 11.65 33.35 6.79
CA ILE A 233 12.72 32.58 6.16
C ILE A 233 13.38 33.43 5.11
N TYR A 234 14.70 33.58 5.27
CA TYR A 234 15.56 34.31 4.36
C TYR A 234 16.42 33.34 3.56
N LYS A 235 16.74 33.71 2.34
CA LYS A 235 17.72 33.04 1.50
C LYS A 235 18.83 34.01 1.16
N TYR A 236 20.05 33.67 1.52
CA TYR A 236 21.24 34.34 1.05
C TYR A 236 21.74 33.63 -0.20
N SER A 237 21.80 34.38 -1.30
CA SER A 237 22.32 33.85 -2.54
C SER A 237 23.85 34.02 -2.57
N ASN A 238 24.58 32.91 -2.69
CA ASN A 238 26.04 32.95 -2.75
C ASN A 238 26.55 33.62 -4.06
N SER A 239 25.77 33.60 -5.11
CA SER A 239 26.11 34.24 -6.39
C SER A 239 25.91 35.76 -6.40
N THR A 240 24.80 36.27 -5.87
CA THR A 240 24.47 37.72 -5.86
C THR A 240 24.92 38.40 -4.57
N LYS A 241 25.30 37.62 -3.53
CA LYS A 241 25.67 38.13 -2.20
C LYS A 241 24.55 38.95 -1.53
N GLN A 242 23.29 38.65 -1.80
CA GLN A 242 22.13 39.35 -1.27
C GLN A 242 21.17 38.43 -0.54
N PHE A 243 20.43 39.00 0.42
CA PHE A 243 19.33 38.34 1.10
C PHE A 243 18.00 38.63 0.39
N GLU A 244 17.16 37.62 0.31
CA GLU A 244 15.75 37.71 -0.04
C GLU A 244 14.87 37.04 1.02
N ILE A 245 13.67 37.57 1.30
CA ILE A 245 12.67 36.91 2.10
C ILE A 245 11.92 35.94 1.20
N ILE A 246 12.10 34.65 1.42
CA ILE A 246 11.42 33.61 0.63
C ILE A 246 10.11 33.14 1.29
N PHE A 247 9.94 33.46 2.58
CA PHE A 247 8.69 33.16 3.31
C PHE A 247 8.44 34.18 4.41
N ASP A 248 7.20 34.74 4.37
CA ASP A 248 6.63 35.54 5.43
C ASP A 248 5.21 35.01 5.72
N TYR A 249 5.00 34.45 6.92
CA TYR A 249 3.73 33.84 7.27
C TYR A 249 2.55 34.82 7.33
N HIS A 250 2.78 36.13 7.52
CA HIS A 250 1.75 37.14 7.51
C HIS A 250 0.97 37.20 6.19
N ASN A 251 1.60 36.78 5.09
CA ASN A 251 0.97 36.70 3.76
C ASN A 251 -0.01 35.52 3.63
N TYR A 252 -0.05 34.61 4.58
CA TYR A 252 -0.81 33.35 4.49
C TYR A 252 -1.82 33.12 5.62
N ILE A 253 -1.75 33.94 6.69
CA ILE A 253 -2.59 33.82 7.88
C ILE A 253 -3.10 35.19 8.28
N ASN A 254 -4.42 35.32 8.45
CA ASN A 254 -5.01 36.52 9.02
C ASN A 254 -4.64 36.66 10.50
N THR A 255 -3.75 37.59 10.82
CA THR A 255 -3.20 37.81 12.16
C THR A 255 -4.05 38.71 13.04
N THR A 256 -5.37 38.89 12.76
CA THR A 256 -6.27 39.69 13.60
C THR A 256 -6.53 39.10 15.00
N SER A 257 -6.05 37.90 15.28
CA SER A 257 -6.03 37.34 16.63
C SER A 257 -4.68 37.61 17.28
N SER A 258 -4.64 38.48 18.22
CA SER A 258 -3.50 38.86 19.08
C SER A 258 -2.90 37.73 19.95
N ALA A 259 -3.16 36.49 19.63
CA ALA A 259 -2.84 35.30 20.40
C ALA A 259 -1.66 34.47 19.87
N VAL A 260 -1.02 34.84 18.75
CA VAL A 260 0.07 34.05 18.18
C VAL A 260 1.40 34.72 18.52
N THR A 261 1.83 34.57 19.76
CA THR A 261 3.21 34.86 20.21
C THR A 261 4.04 33.58 20.08
N ASN A 262 5.32 33.73 19.74
CA ASN A 262 6.29 32.62 19.53
C ASN A 262 6.15 31.85 18.22
N ASN A 263 6.18 32.54 17.08
CA ASN A 263 6.21 31.92 15.75
C ASN A 263 7.64 31.86 15.25
N PHE A 264 8.45 30.95 15.72
CA PHE A 264 9.83 30.77 15.25
C PHE A 264 9.89 29.63 14.23
N VAL A 265 10.86 29.69 13.34
CA VAL A 265 11.15 28.60 12.41
C VAL A 265 11.92 27.51 13.14
N TYR A 266 11.28 26.36 13.36
CA TYR A 266 11.89 25.27 14.13
C TYR A 266 12.89 24.48 13.30
N THR A 267 12.54 24.13 12.07
CA THR A 267 13.40 23.37 11.15
C THR A 267 13.13 23.77 9.70
N ILE A 268 14.16 23.68 8.86
CA ILE A 268 14.11 23.83 7.42
C ILE A 268 14.63 22.53 6.81
N PHE A 269 13.93 22.01 5.83
CA PHE A 269 14.25 20.78 5.12
C PHE A 269 14.09 21.01 3.62
N LYS A 270 14.90 20.36 2.79
CA LYS A 270 14.81 20.41 1.35
C LYS A 270 14.53 19.01 0.82
N ASP A 271 13.46 18.88 0.03
CA ASP A 271 13.09 17.59 -0.55
C ASP A 271 13.89 17.30 -1.84
N SER A 272 13.78 16.07 -2.33
CA SER A 272 14.43 15.58 -3.55
C SER A 272 14.00 16.33 -4.83
N LYS A 273 12.85 17.02 -4.79
CA LYS A 273 12.31 17.85 -5.88
C LYS A 273 12.72 19.32 -5.78
N ASN A 274 13.63 19.65 -4.86
CA ASN A 274 14.10 20.99 -4.59
C ASN A 274 13.08 21.95 -3.95
N ASN A 275 11.97 21.44 -3.39
CA ASN A 275 11.08 22.28 -2.60
C ASN A 275 11.67 22.48 -1.20
N ILE A 276 11.45 23.66 -0.64
CA ILE A 276 11.85 23.97 0.73
C ILE A 276 10.65 23.73 1.62
N TRP A 277 10.85 22.90 2.62
CA TRP A 277 9.86 22.62 3.67
C TRP A 277 10.34 23.29 4.94
N ALA A 278 9.44 23.95 5.65
CA ALA A 278 9.78 24.57 6.92
C ALA A 278 8.65 24.38 7.94
N SER A 279 9.03 24.12 9.16
CA SER A 279 8.14 24.14 10.30
C SER A 279 8.20 25.52 10.96
N VAL A 280 7.09 26.23 10.97
CA VAL A 280 6.92 27.47 11.72
C VAL A 280 6.01 27.19 12.89
N PHE A 281 6.56 27.31 14.12
CA PHE A 281 5.86 26.92 15.34
C PHE A 281 4.53 27.67 15.51
N ASN A 282 3.47 26.99 15.90
CA ASN A 282 2.08 27.44 15.96
C ASN A 282 1.41 27.79 14.62
N ILE A 283 2.17 27.95 13.53
CA ILE A 283 1.64 28.25 12.19
C ILE A 283 1.38 26.93 11.43
N GLY A 284 2.33 26.03 11.44
CA GLY A 284 2.27 24.72 10.79
C GLY A 284 3.45 24.41 9.88
N LEU A 285 3.19 23.66 8.82
CA LEU A 285 4.16 23.25 7.83
C LEU A 285 4.06 24.12 6.58
N CYS A 286 5.16 24.67 6.13
CA CYS A 286 5.24 25.48 4.92
C CYS A 286 5.98 24.74 3.83
N LYS A 287 5.41 24.69 2.62
CA LYS A 287 6.06 24.20 1.40
C LYS A 287 6.29 25.39 0.49
N ILE A 288 7.54 25.72 0.21
CA ILE A 288 7.96 26.83 -0.62
C ILE A 288 8.49 26.26 -1.94
N GLU A 289 7.76 26.49 -3.01
CA GLU A 289 8.10 26.14 -4.37
C GLU A 289 8.51 27.41 -5.14
N THR A 290 9.10 27.28 -6.33
CA THR A 290 9.54 28.41 -7.14
C THR A 290 8.39 29.38 -7.51
N LYS A 291 7.18 28.87 -7.67
CA LYS A 291 6.01 29.64 -8.15
C LYS A 291 4.93 29.88 -7.11
N ARG A 292 4.93 29.13 -6.03
CA ARG A 292 3.88 29.21 -5.00
C ARG A 292 4.38 28.75 -3.65
N THR A 293 3.71 29.22 -2.62
CA THR A 293 3.91 28.70 -1.26
C THR A 293 2.59 28.18 -0.72
N ILE A 294 2.64 27.04 -0.02
CA ILE A 294 1.49 26.44 0.65
C ILE A 294 1.79 26.36 2.13
N VAL A 295 0.83 26.79 2.94
CA VAL A 295 0.88 26.61 4.40
C VAL A 295 -0.14 25.55 4.79
N PHE A 296 0.34 24.46 5.35
CA PHE A 296 -0.48 23.39 5.93
C PHE A 296 -0.63 23.64 7.43
N ASN A 297 -1.86 23.56 7.91
CA ASN A 297 -2.20 23.75 9.32
C ASN A 297 -3.44 22.91 9.68
N THR A 298 -3.94 23.05 10.91
CA THR A 298 -5.12 22.30 11.38
C THR A 298 -6.40 22.59 10.60
N SER A 299 -6.47 23.68 9.84
CA SER A 299 -7.65 23.99 9.02
C SER A 299 -7.65 23.26 7.68
N ASN A 300 -6.51 22.70 7.25
CA ASN A 300 -6.36 22.10 5.92
C ASN A 300 -5.64 20.75 5.88
N GLY A 301 -5.62 20.02 7.01
CA GLY A 301 -5.22 18.60 7.02
C GLY A 301 -4.18 18.19 8.06
N LEU A 302 -3.39 19.14 8.62
CA LEU A 302 -2.54 18.82 9.75
C LEU A 302 -3.36 18.51 11.01
N ALA A 303 -2.93 17.53 11.79
CA ALA A 303 -3.55 17.28 13.09
C ALA A 303 -3.17 18.35 14.12
N ILE A 304 -1.94 18.88 14.06
CA ILE A 304 -1.44 19.93 14.95
C ILE A 304 -0.42 20.84 14.24
N ASN A 305 -0.38 22.13 14.62
CA ASN A 305 0.55 23.11 14.05
C ASN A 305 1.99 23.06 14.64
N LYS A 306 2.22 22.20 15.62
CA LYS A 306 3.49 22.10 16.33
C LYS A 306 4.32 20.95 15.76
N ILE A 307 5.22 21.27 14.81
CA ILE A 307 6.03 20.31 14.10
C ILE A 307 7.48 20.42 14.59
N LYS A 308 8.09 19.29 14.90
CA LYS A 308 9.45 19.21 15.46
C LYS A 308 10.46 18.68 14.44
N SER A 309 10.06 17.74 13.59
CA SER A 309 10.96 17.14 12.59
C SER A 309 10.26 16.92 11.25
N ILE A 310 11.04 16.99 10.18
CA ILE A 310 10.61 16.75 8.80
C ILE A 310 11.63 15.81 8.14
N ALA A 311 11.15 14.80 7.43
CA ALA A 311 11.97 13.90 6.64
C ALA A 311 11.25 13.53 5.34
N GLU A 312 11.98 13.06 4.34
CA GLU A 312 11.43 12.53 3.09
C GLU A 312 11.80 11.05 2.99
N ASP A 313 10.87 10.23 2.52
CA ASP A 313 11.14 8.83 2.20
C ASP A 313 11.66 8.65 0.76
N ASN A 314 12.08 7.43 0.44
CA ASN A 314 12.56 7.08 -0.90
C ASN A 314 11.46 7.16 -1.98
N GLU A 315 10.20 7.28 -1.60
CA GLU A 315 9.04 7.43 -2.49
C GLU A 315 8.63 8.89 -2.69
N GLY A 316 9.25 9.83 -1.96
CA GLY A 316 8.96 11.26 -1.97
C GLY A 316 7.78 11.67 -1.08
N ASN A 317 7.33 10.81 -0.15
CA ASN A 317 6.40 11.22 0.90
C ASN A 317 7.13 12.03 1.97
N ILE A 318 6.47 13.03 2.53
CA ILE A 318 7.04 13.85 3.61
C ILE A 318 6.50 13.35 4.96
N LEU A 319 7.42 12.95 5.83
CA LEU A 319 7.15 12.51 7.18
C LEU A 319 7.34 13.69 8.14
N ILE A 320 6.43 13.83 9.07
CA ILE A 320 6.33 14.98 9.95
C ILE A 320 6.20 14.48 11.38
N GLY A 321 7.22 14.74 12.20
CA GLY A 321 7.17 14.47 13.63
C GLY A 321 6.55 15.66 14.38
N THR A 322 5.52 15.40 15.16
CA THR A 322 4.74 16.43 15.83
C THR A 322 4.96 16.44 17.34
N ILE A 323 4.52 17.53 17.97
CA ILE A 323 4.43 17.64 19.45
C ILE A 323 2.96 17.44 19.83
N GLY A 324 2.60 16.20 20.16
CA GLY A 324 1.26 15.85 20.68
C GLY A 324 0.39 14.94 19.82
N GLU A 325 0.70 14.77 18.51
CA GLU A 325 -0.12 13.97 17.57
C GLU A 325 0.65 12.88 16.85
N GLY A 326 1.88 12.57 17.29
CA GLY A 326 2.70 11.48 16.74
C GLY A 326 3.33 11.79 15.39
N LEU A 327 3.31 10.80 14.51
CA LEU A 327 3.81 10.87 13.14
C LEU A 327 2.67 11.21 12.17
N GLN A 328 2.91 12.19 11.30
CA GLN A 328 2.06 12.44 10.15
C GLN A 328 2.82 12.19 8.85
N ILE A 329 2.15 11.63 7.85
CA ILE A 329 2.72 11.40 6.53
C ILE A 329 1.89 12.17 5.50
N PHE A 330 2.51 13.13 4.81
CA PHE A 330 1.89 13.84 3.70
C PHE A 330 1.97 13.00 2.43
N LYS A 331 0.81 12.68 1.86
CA LYS A 331 0.69 11.81 0.69
C LYS A 331 0.72 12.57 -0.65
N GLY A 332 1.18 13.83 -0.62
CA GLY A 332 1.26 14.67 -1.82
C GLY A 332 -0.02 15.45 -2.12
N GLU A 333 -0.02 16.12 -3.27
CA GLU A 333 -1.08 17.04 -3.69
C GLU A 333 -1.96 16.46 -4.81
N ARG A 334 -1.78 15.18 -5.12
CA ARG A 334 -2.54 14.49 -6.18
C ARG A 334 -4.05 14.57 -5.97
N PHE A 335 -4.49 14.40 -4.72
CA PHE A 335 -5.88 14.58 -4.32
C PHE A 335 -6.00 15.67 -3.27
N VAL A 336 -6.92 16.59 -3.49
CA VAL A 336 -7.28 17.62 -2.53
C VAL A 336 -8.78 17.58 -2.34
N SER A 337 -9.24 17.62 -1.08
CA SER A 337 -10.66 17.48 -0.76
C SER A 337 -11.30 18.78 -0.27
N PHE A 338 -12.60 18.88 -0.50
CA PHE A 338 -13.48 19.96 -0.06
C PHE A 338 -14.71 19.34 0.58
N SER A 339 -15.01 19.71 1.81
CA SER A 339 -16.11 19.14 2.60
C SER A 339 -16.92 20.22 3.31
N LYS A 340 -17.93 19.81 4.06
CA LYS A 340 -18.71 20.74 4.88
C LYS A 340 -17.83 21.49 5.90
N THR A 341 -16.80 20.85 6.44
CA THR A 341 -15.84 21.48 7.35
C THR A 341 -15.01 22.57 6.67
N ASN A 342 -14.81 22.46 5.37
CA ASN A 342 -14.09 23.45 4.56
C ASN A 342 -14.98 24.54 3.97
N GLY A 343 -16.32 24.44 4.09
CA GLY A 343 -17.21 25.50 3.61
C GLY A 343 -18.29 25.07 2.63
N LEU A 344 -18.36 23.79 2.23
CA LEU A 344 -19.50 23.30 1.46
C LEU A 344 -20.78 23.37 2.32
N ILE A 345 -21.90 23.69 1.69
CA ILE A 345 -23.22 23.70 2.35
C ILE A 345 -23.58 22.29 2.83
N ASN A 346 -23.25 21.26 2.00
CA ASN A 346 -23.47 19.84 2.28
C ASN A 346 -22.35 18.99 1.69
N SER A 347 -21.98 17.88 2.32
CA SER A 347 -20.91 17.01 1.85
C SER A 347 -21.33 16.09 0.70
N GLN A 348 -22.62 15.84 0.47
CA GLN A 348 -23.06 15.00 -0.67
C GLN A 348 -23.15 15.82 -1.95
N VAL A 349 -22.15 15.68 -2.82
CA VAL A 349 -22.03 16.48 -4.05
C VAL A 349 -22.40 15.63 -5.26
N TRP A 350 -23.42 16.09 -5.98
CA TRP A 350 -24.01 15.39 -7.14
C TRP A 350 -23.67 16.01 -8.49
N ALA A 351 -23.29 17.28 -8.50
CA ALA A 351 -22.99 18.02 -9.71
C ALA A 351 -21.82 18.97 -9.50
N ILE A 352 -20.99 19.11 -10.52
CA ILE A 352 -19.83 20.00 -10.55
C ILE A 352 -19.79 20.69 -11.90
N CYS A 353 -19.60 22.01 -11.88
CA CYS A 353 -19.46 22.82 -13.10
C CYS A 353 -18.55 24.01 -12.83
N GLN A 354 -17.79 24.47 -13.82
CA GLN A 354 -17.02 25.72 -13.74
C GLN A 354 -17.67 26.79 -14.58
N ASP A 355 -17.90 27.97 -13.97
CA ASP A 355 -18.42 29.14 -14.70
C ASP A 355 -17.32 29.84 -15.54
N ASN A 356 -17.71 30.93 -16.25
CA ASN A 356 -16.76 31.69 -17.06
C ASN A 356 -15.77 32.52 -16.24
N ASN A 357 -16.07 32.78 -14.97
CA ASN A 357 -15.20 33.47 -14.03
C ASN A 357 -14.23 32.51 -13.29
N LYS A 358 -14.19 31.26 -13.73
CA LYS A 358 -13.41 30.17 -13.15
C LYS A 358 -13.87 29.72 -11.74
N ASN A 359 -15.05 30.19 -11.27
CA ASN A 359 -15.63 29.69 -10.03
C ASN A 359 -16.17 28.27 -10.24
N TYR A 360 -16.03 27.42 -9.24
CA TYR A 360 -16.60 26.07 -9.23
C TYR A 360 -17.95 26.05 -8.53
N TRP A 361 -18.93 25.45 -9.16
CA TRP A 361 -20.29 25.30 -8.65
C TRP A 361 -20.50 23.85 -8.24
N PHE A 362 -20.76 23.63 -6.96
CA PHE A 362 -20.99 22.30 -6.40
C PHE A 362 -22.46 22.14 -6.03
N GLY A 363 -23.19 21.33 -6.80
CA GLY A 363 -24.57 20.98 -6.53
C GLY A 363 -24.68 19.90 -5.47
N THR A 364 -25.43 20.18 -4.39
CA THR A 364 -25.54 19.30 -3.23
C THR A 364 -27.00 19.00 -2.87
N ASN A 365 -27.22 18.18 -1.82
CA ASN A 365 -28.56 17.92 -1.30
C ASN A 365 -29.25 19.17 -0.69
N GLU A 366 -28.50 20.18 -0.25
CA GLU A 366 -29.03 21.36 0.45
C GLU A 366 -28.90 22.67 -0.35
N GLY A 367 -28.45 22.60 -1.59
CA GLY A 367 -28.25 23.74 -2.47
C GLY A 367 -26.93 23.72 -3.20
N ILE A 368 -26.42 24.90 -3.51
CA ILE A 368 -25.16 25.07 -4.24
C ILE A 368 -24.12 25.77 -3.39
N THR A 369 -22.89 25.27 -3.43
CA THR A 369 -21.72 26.01 -3.01
C THR A 369 -20.98 26.53 -4.23
N ILE A 370 -20.73 27.84 -4.28
CA ILE A 370 -19.83 28.45 -5.26
C ILE A 370 -18.47 28.63 -4.60
N TYR A 371 -17.43 28.06 -5.19
CA TYR A 371 -16.04 28.14 -4.73
C TYR A 371 -15.24 29.00 -5.71
N ASP A 372 -14.72 30.11 -5.21
CA ASP A 372 -13.76 30.96 -5.88
C ASP A 372 -12.35 30.57 -5.43
N PRO A 373 -11.49 30.03 -6.34
CA PRO A 373 -10.15 29.59 -5.95
C PRO A 373 -9.23 30.76 -5.55
N GLY A 374 -9.52 32.00 -5.98
CA GLY A 374 -8.65 33.17 -5.76
C GLY A 374 -7.26 33.00 -6.36
N GLU A 375 -6.42 34.02 -6.26
CA GLU A 375 -5.00 33.95 -6.68
C GLU A 375 -4.08 33.47 -5.54
N SER A 376 -4.48 33.65 -4.30
CA SER A 376 -3.76 33.24 -3.10
C SER A 376 -4.59 32.38 -2.16
N GLN A 377 -3.95 31.74 -1.19
CA GLN A 377 -4.63 30.91 -0.17
C GLN A 377 -5.62 31.72 0.68
N LEU A 378 -5.37 33.02 0.89
CA LEU A 378 -6.25 33.94 1.66
C LEU A 378 -7.45 34.44 0.87
N GLU A 379 -7.40 34.42 -0.47
CA GLU A 379 -8.47 34.95 -1.32
C GLU A 379 -9.55 33.96 -1.66
N LYS A 380 -9.36 32.68 -1.31
CA LYS A 380 -10.37 31.64 -1.54
C LYS A 380 -11.67 31.94 -0.83
N LYS A 381 -12.77 31.90 -1.58
CA LYS A 381 -14.09 32.26 -1.06
C LYS A 381 -15.11 31.16 -1.33
N TYR A 382 -16.02 30.98 -0.39
CA TYR A 382 -17.18 30.09 -0.51
C TYR A 382 -18.46 30.90 -0.36
N LYS A 383 -19.38 30.71 -1.28
CA LYS A 383 -20.72 31.27 -1.20
C LYS A 383 -21.74 30.15 -1.26
N ASN A 384 -22.47 29.94 -0.19
CA ASN A 384 -23.51 28.93 -0.08
C ASN A 384 -24.88 29.58 -0.34
N ILE A 385 -25.62 29.01 -1.28
CA ILE A 385 -26.91 29.55 -1.71
C ILE A 385 -27.95 28.43 -1.83
N PRO A 386 -29.18 28.59 -1.35
CA PRO A 386 -30.29 27.76 -1.78
C PRO A 386 -30.68 28.13 -3.21
N VAL A 387 -31.02 27.14 -4.05
CA VAL A 387 -31.42 27.41 -5.44
C VAL A 387 -32.84 27.98 -5.52
N ILE A 388 -33.69 27.55 -4.59
CA ILE A 388 -35.07 28.05 -4.44
C ILE A 388 -35.21 28.58 -3.01
N GLU A 389 -35.40 29.88 -2.89
CA GLU A 389 -35.54 30.58 -1.61
C GLU A 389 -36.79 30.08 -0.87
N GLY A 390 -36.65 29.74 0.40
CA GLY A 390 -37.77 29.23 1.24
C GLY A 390 -38.25 27.80 0.97
N SER A 391 -37.60 27.07 0.02
CA SER A 391 -37.93 25.67 -0.29
C SER A 391 -37.01 24.69 0.44
N GLN A 392 -37.56 23.59 0.97
CA GLN A 392 -36.75 22.45 1.42
C GLN A 392 -36.26 21.57 0.24
N ALA A 393 -36.76 21.78 -0.98
CA ALA A 393 -36.40 21.03 -2.19
C ALA A 393 -35.23 21.70 -2.90
N ASN A 394 -34.03 21.68 -2.30
CA ASN A 394 -32.79 22.24 -2.85
C ASN A 394 -31.79 21.17 -3.27
N ASN A 395 -32.24 19.95 -3.53
CA ASN A 395 -31.38 18.83 -3.92
C ASN A 395 -30.98 18.95 -5.39
N VAL A 396 -29.78 19.46 -5.64
CA VAL A 396 -29.23 19.73 -6.99
C VAL A 396 -28.56 18.48 -7.53
N ARG A 397 -29.05 17.97 -8.65
CA ARG A 397 -28.57 16.72 -9.28
C ARG A 397 -27.69 16.93 -10.49
N SER A 398 -27.85 18.03 -11.18
CA SER A 398 -27.08 18.32 -12.39
C SER A 398 -26.91 19.81 -12.58
N ILE A 399 -25.76 20.26 -13.04
CA ILE A 399 -25.46 21.63 -13.45
C ILE A 399 -24.74 21.57 -14.77
N VAL A 400 -25.24 22.29 -15.79
CA VAL A 400 -24.61 22.37 -17.09
C VAL A 400 -24.50 23.84 -17.53
N LYS A 401 -23.48 24.17 -18.31
CA LYS A 401 -23.20 25.52 -18.79
C LYS A 401 -23.55 25.62 -20.27
N ASP A 402 -24.35 26.63 -20.63
CA ASP A 402 -24.68 26.94 -22.04
C ASP A 402 -23.56 27.76 -22.73
N LYS A 403 -23.69 27.94 -24.04
CA LYS A 403 -22.72 28.71 -24.87
C LYS A 403 -22.60 30.17 -24.47
N ASN A 404 -23.62 30.72 -23.80
CA ASN A 404 -23.64 32.10 -23.28
C ASN A 404 -23.06 32.21 -21.86
N GLY A 405 -22.62 31.09 -21.28
CA GLY A 405 -22.09 31.05 -19.92
C GLY A 405 -23.13 30.99 -18.81
N ASN A 406 -24.44 30.86 -19.14
CA ASN A 406 -25.47 30.68 -18.14
C ASN A 406 -25.43 29.23 -17.65
N LEU A 407 -25.82 29.03 -16.37
CA LEU A 407 -25.88 27.70 -15.79
C LEU A 407 -27.34 27.22 -15.69
N TRP A 408 -27.56 26.00 -16.15
CA TRP A 408 -28.83 25.30 -16.03
C TRP A 408 -28.74 24.27 -14.94
N ILE A 409 -29.66 24.30 -14.00
CA ILE A 409 -29.62 23.59 -12.73
C ILE A 409 -30.85 22.67 -12.62
N GLY A 410 -30.62 21.39 -12.60
CA GLY A 410 -31.65 20.37 -12.40
C GLY A 410 -31.80 20.00 -10.92
N ILE A 411 -33.03 20.11 -10.40
CA ILE A 411 -33.36 19.88 -9.01
C ILE A 411 -34.16 18.59 -8.90
N TRP A 412 -33.80 17.72 -7.96
CA TRP A 412 -34.58 16.54 -7.60
C TRP A 412 -35.91 16.95 -6.98
N GLY A 413 -36.95 16.93 -7.76
CA GLY A 413 -38.28 17.48 -7.41
C GLY A 413 -38.95 18.10 -8.62
N GLY A 414 -38.37 17.88 -9.82
CA GLY A 414 -39.01 18.21 -11.09
C GLY A 414 -38.87 19.68 -11.48
N ARG A 415 -37.77 20.37 -11.12
CA ARG A 415 -37.57 21.78 -11.52
C ARG A 415 -36.23 21.97 -12.21
N VAL A 416 -36.23 22.83 -13.21
CA VAL A 416 -35.03 23.35 -13.88
C VAL A 416 -34.97 24.84 -13.63
N VAL A 417 -33.85 25.31 -13.13
CA VAL A 417 -33.59 26.73 -12.84
C VAL A 417 -32.44 27.21 -13.68
N LYS A 418 -32.54 28.42 -14.25
CA LYS A 418 -31.47 29.06 -14.99
C LYS A 418 -30.79 30.12 -14.12
N TYR A 419 -29.48 30.07 -14.04
CA TYR A 419 -28.66 31.17 -13.53
C TYR A 419 -28.09 31.94 -14.69
N THR A 420 -28.47 33.22 -14.81
CA THR A 420 -27.98 34.09 -15.86
C THR A 420 -26.69 34.76 -15.42
N SER A 421 -25.59 34.45 -16.09
CA SER A 421 -24.26 34.91 -15.72
C SER A 421 -24.12 36.45 -15.76
N ALA A 422 -24.72 37.10 -16.74
CA ALA A 422 -24.67 38.56 -16.90
C ALA A 422 -25.38 39.34 -15.77
N THR A 423 -26.48 38.81 -15.25
CA THR A 423 -27.29 39.48 -14.20
C THR A 423 -27.02 38.90 -12.81
N GLN A 424 -26.31 37.78 -12.73
CA GLN A 424 -26.07 37.00 -11.50
C GLN A 424 -27.35 36.60 -10.77
N LYS A 425 -28.43 36.34 -11.49
CA LYS A 425 -29.74 36.01 -10.93
C LYS A 425 -30.20 34.61 -11.34
N PHE A 426 -30.91 33.96 -10.42
CA PHE A 426 -31.64 32.73 -10.68
C PHE A 426 -33.04 33.07 -11.21
N SER A 427 -33.50 32.31 -12.19
CA SER A 427 -34.84 32.39 -12.73
C SER A 427 -35.43 31.00 -12.89
N ALA A 428 -36.66 30.81 -12.39
CA ALA A 428 -37.44 29.61 -12.72
C ALA A 428 -37.79 29.64 -14.23
N GLN A 429 -38.02 28.45 -14.78
CA GLN A 429 -38.40 28.29 -16.18
C GLN A 429 -39.81 27.74 -16.28
N PRO A 430 -40.86 28.60 -16.14
CA PRO A 430 -42.26 28.15 -16.06
C PRO A 430 -42.70 27.34 -17.31
N GLN A 431 -42.16 27.67 -18.48
CA GLN A 431 -42.46 26.96 -19.74
C GLN A 431 -42.06 25.47 -19.75
N LEU A 432 -41.15 25.08 -18.81
CA LEU A 432 -40.75 23.69 -18.64
C LEU A 432 -41.60 22.92 -17.63
N PHE A 433 -42.46 23.59 -16.80
CA PHE A 433 -43.16 22.92 -15.70
C PHE A 433 -44.15 21.86 -16.15
N GLU A 434 -44.77 22.04 -17.29
CA GLU A 434 -45.70 21.06 -17.85
C GLU A 434 -44.98 19.84 -18.43
N PHE A 435 -43.72 20.00 -18.85
CA PHE A 435 -42.92 18.95 -19.50
C PHE A 435 -41.96 18.27 -18.53
N VAL A 436 -41.58 18.93 -17.43
CA VAL A 436 -40.64 18.45 -16.40
C VAL A 436 -41.38 18.40 -15.06
N ASN A 437 -42.35 17.50 -14.97
CA ASN A 437 -43.17 17.24 -13.77
C ASN A 437 -42.61 16.08 -12.93
N ALA A 438 -41.54 15.46 -13.36
CA ALA A 438 -40.89 14.31 -12.72
C ALA A 438 -39.46 14.64 -12.23
N TYR A 439 -38.91 13.78 -11.39
CA TYR A 439 -37.58 13.96 -10.84
C TYR A 439 -36.49 14.11 -11.92
N VAL A 440 -35.80 15.25 -11.95
CA VAL A 440 -34.67 15.51 -12.84
C VAL A 440 -33.46 14.67 -12.40
N SER A 441 -32.98 13.78 -13.24
CA SER A 441 -31.83 12.92 -12.99
C SER A 441 -30.55 13.47 -13.58
N CYS A 442 -30.63 14.09 -14.77
CA CYS A 442 -29.48 14.66 -15.48
C CYS A 442 -29.87 15.76 -16.46
N LEU A 443 -28.94 16.65 -16.72
CA LEU A 443 -28.99 17.65 -17.78
C LEU A 443 -27.81 17.43 -18.72
N TYR A 444 -27.99 17.74 -19.99
CA TYR A 444 -26.93 17.75 -21.00
C TYR A 444 -27.23 18.83 -22.02
N ILE A 445 -26.21 19.57 -22.47
CA ILE A 445 -26.36 20.53 -23.59
C ILE A 445 -25.60 19.97 -24.77
N ASP A 446 -26.32 19.73 -25.87
CA ASP A 446 -25.75 19.18 -27.09
C ASP A 446 -24.97 20.22 -27.91
N SER A 447 -24.25 19.74 -28.92
CA SER A 447 -23.49 20.57 -29.84
C SER A 447 -24.34 21.61 -30.61
N LYS A 448 -25.64 21.35 -30.70
CA LYS A 448 -26.65 22.23 -31.37
C LYS A 448 -27.29 23.24 -30.41
N ASN A 449 -26.79 23.33 -29.18
CA ASN A 449 -27.29 24.22 -28.12
C ASN A 449 -28.72 23.87 -27.67
N LYS A 450 -29.04 22.56 -27.59
CA LYS A 450 -30.29 22.06 -27.01
C LYS A 450 -30.04 21.50 -25.63
N LEU A 451 -30.87 21.90 -24.67
CA LEU A 451 -30.86 21.38 -23.30
C LEU A 451 -31.70 20.09 -23.27
N TRP A 452 -31.05 18.98 -23.01
CA TRP A 452 -31.67 17.67 -22.79
C TRP A 452 -31.86 17.49 -21.28
N ILE A 453 -33.07 17.27 -20.86
CA ILE A 453 -33.47 17.11 -19.45
C ILE A 453 -33.94 15.66 -19.27
N GLY A 454 -33.11 14.82 -18.66
CA GLY A 454 -33.47 13.43 -18.33
C GLY A 454 -34.19 13.37 -17.01
N THR A 455 -35.30 12.63 -17.01
CA THR A 455 -36.16 12.45 -15.84
C THR A 455 -36.51 10.96 -15.65
N VAL A 456 -37.24 10.64 -14.59
CA VAL A 456 -37.82 9.28 -14.40
C VAL A 456 -39.01 9.00 -15.33
N ASP A 457 -39.49 10.00 -16.10
CA ASP A 457 -40.58 9.89 -17.06
C ASP A 457 -40.20 10.34 -18.50
N GLY A 458 -38.96 10.03 -18.91
CA GLY A 458 -38.46 10.31 -20.24
C GLY A 458 -37.54 11.54 -20.29
N ILE A 459 -37.43 12.11 -21.47
CA ILE A 459 -36.55 13.23 -21.78
C ILE A 459 -37.40 14.41 -22.25
N THR A 460 -37.07 15.61 -21.77
CA THR A 460 -37.52 16.85 -22.36
C THR A 460 -36.34 17.53 -23.03
N VAL A 461 -36.47 17.86 -24.32
CA VAL A 461 -35.46 18.60 -25.10
C VAL A 461 -35.95 20.03 -25.27
N TYR A 462 -35.19 20.99 -24.75
CA TYR A 462 -35.49 22.42 -24.86
C TYR A 462 -34.42 23.08 -25.75
N ASP A 463 -34.84 23.60 -26.90
CA ASP A 463 -33.94 24.29 -27.82
C ASP A 463 -33.69 25.72 -27.34
N LEU A 464 -32.44 26.01 -26.92
CA LEU A 464 -32.08 27.30 -26.35
C LEU A 464 -31.98 28.41 -27.40
N ASN A 465 -32.09 28.10 -28.70
CA ASN A 465 -32.04 29.12 -29.80
C ASN A 465 -33.43 29.60 -30.17
N ASN A 466 -34.45 28.77 -30.15
CA ASN A 466 -35.81 29.09 -30.59
C ASN A 466 -36.90 28.79 -29.55
N GLU A 467 -36.51 28.33 -28.34
CA GLU A 467 -37.36 28.03 -27.20
C GLU A 467 -38.37 26.90 -27.43
N SER A 468 -38.22 26.08 -28.49
CA SER A 468 -39.11 24.96 -28.74
C SER A 468 -38.86 23.81 -27.76
N ILE A 469 -39.91 23.10 -27.36
CA ILE A 469 -39.89 22.00 -26.42
C ILE A 469 -40.37 20.73 -27.10
N LYS A 470 -39.64 19.63 -26.89
CA LYS A 470 -40.03 18.29 -27.35
C LYS A 470 -39.84 17.27 -26.22
N SER A 471 -40.84 16.46 -25.97
CA SER A 471 -40.71 15.28 -25.08
C SER A 471 -40.39 14.03 -25.88
N ILE A 472 -39.62 13.13 -25.31
CA ILE A 472 -39.23 11.83 -25.87
C ILE A 472 -39.38 10.79 -24.76
N ARG A 473 -40.17 9.76 -25.02
CA ARG A 473 -40.47 8.68 -24.08
C ARG A 473 -40.27 7.32 -24.72
N ALA A 474 -40.53 6.24 -23.96
CA ALA A 474 -40.46 4.87 -24.48
C ALA A 474 -41.41 4.63 -25.69
N ILE A 475 -42.55 5.30 -25.77
CA ILE A 475 -43.44 5.26 -26.91
C ILE A 475 -42.84 5.88 -28.19
N ASP A 476 -41.87 6.76 -28.02
CA ASP A 476 -41.12 7.42 -29.10
C ASP A 476 -39.86 6.67 -29.48
N GLY A 477 -39.61 5.49 -28.87
CA GLY A 477 -38.50 4.59 -29.19
C GLY A 477 -37.33 4.55 -28.16
N LEU A 478 -37.43 5.20 -27.01
CA LEU A 478 -36.50 4.97 -25.91
C LEU A 478 -36.72 3.57 -25.31
N CYS A 479 -35.66 2.94 -24.82
CA CYS A 479 -35.76 1.62 -24.17
C CYS A 479 -36.50 1.68 -22.82
N ASP A 480 -36.41 2.80 -22.10
CA ASP A 480 -37.09 3.02 -20.80
C ASP A 480 -37.30 4.52 -20.57
N ASN A 481 -38.30 4.87 -19.75
CA ASN A 481 -38.57 6.24 -19.34
C ASN A 481 -37.65 6.71 -18.18
N ASP A 482 -37.13 5.80 -17.33
CA ASP A 482 -36.26 6.18 -16.19
C ASP A 482 -34.85 6.45 -16.69
N VAL A 483 -34.63 7.70 -17.15
CA VAL A 483 -33.36 8.14 -17.73
C VAL A 483 -32.33 8.44 -16.65
N THR A 484 -31.17 7.85 -16.73
CA THR A 484 -30.09 8.02 -15.76
C THR A 484 -28.94 8.88 -16.28
N SER A 485 -28.62 8.82 -17.58
CA SER A 485 -27.50 9.55 -18.18
C SER A 485 -27.77 9.92 -19.63
N ILE A 486 -27.23 11.04 -20.07
CA ILE A 486 -27.31 11.54 -21.45
C ILE A 486 -25.90 11.97 -21.84
N PHE A 487 -25.49 11.60 -23.06
CA PHE A 487 -24.17 11.92 -23.61
C PHE A 487 -24.27 12.04 -25.14
N GLU A 488 -23.57 13.01 -25.72
CA GLU A 488 -23.40 13.17 -27.17
C GLU A 488 -22.00 12.70 -27.57
N ASP A 489 -21.91 11.75 -28.49
CA ASP A 489 -20.62 11.29 -28.99
C ASP A 489 -20.03 12.21 -30.07
N SER A 490 -18.80 11.96 -30.48
CA SER A 490 -18.10 12.76 -31.50
C SER A 490 -18.72 12.70 -32.89
N GLU A 491 -19.68 11.79 -33.13
CA GLU A 491 -20.45 11.67 -34.36
C GLU A 491 -21.82 12.39 -34.25
N GLY A 492 -22.09 13.03 -33.13
CA GLY A 492 -23.36 13.72 -32.84
C GLY A 492 -24.53 12.80 -32.51
N ARG A 493 -24.27 11.53 -32.15
CA ARG A 493 -25.30 10.60 -31.68
C ARG A 493 -25.53 10.85 -30.19
N MET A 494 -26.82 10.93 -29.83
CA MET A 494 -27.20 11.04 -28.41
C MET A 494 -27.32 9.64 -27.80
N TRP A 495 -26.57 9.39 -26.76
CA TRP A 495 -26.60 8.16 -25.98
C TRP A 495 -27.39 8.38 -24.68
N ILE A 496 -28.39 7.58 -24.42
CA ILE A 496 -29.34 7.70 -23.32
C ILE A 496 -29.27 6.43 -22.48
N GLY A 497 -28.65 6.52 -21.30
CA GLY A 497 -28.65 5.42 -20.34
C GLY A 497 -29.91 5.42 -19.51
N THR A 498 -30.42 4.23 -19.21
CA THR A 498 -31.64 4.05 -18.41
C THR A 498 -31.37 3.15 -17.19
N LYS A 499 -32.31 3.16 -16.26
CA LYS A 499 -32.16 2.44 -14.99
C LYS A 499 -32.41 0.93 -15.13
N ASN A 500 -33.31 0.52 -16.02
CA ASN A 500 -33.83 -0.86 -16.02
C ASN A 500 -33.70 -1.60 -17.34
N LYS A 501 -33.53 -0.90 -18.48
CA LYS A 501 -33.63 -1.52 -19.82
C LYS A 501 -32.47 -1.19 -20.77
N GLY A 502 -31.29 -0.85 -20.17
CA GLY A 502 -30.07 -0.64 -20.91
C GLY A 502 -29.89 0.78 -21.44
N ILE A 503 -29.49 0.93 -22.69
CA ILE A 503 -29.11 2.19 -23.32
C ILE A 503 -29.74 2.34 -24.68
N SER A 504 -30.21 3.54 -25.01
CA SER A 504 -30.68 3.92 -26.34
C SER A 504 -29.70 4.89 -26.97
N PHE A 505 -29.44 4.81 -28.26
CA PHE A 505 -28.69 5.84 -28.98
C PHE A 505 -29.41 6.25 -30.26
N SER A 506 -29.25 7.54 -30.62
CA SER A 506 -29.97 8.13 -31.76
C SER A 506 -29.37 7.71 -33.09
N LEU A 507 -30.23 7.36 -34.05
CA LEU A 507 -29.94 7.14 -35.47
C LEU A 507 -30.87 8.01 -36.29
N GLY A 508 -30.45 9.23 -36.60
CA GLY A 508 -31.34 10.21 -37.24
C GLY A 508 -32.51 10.57 -36.34
N SER A 509 -33.73 10.24 -36.77
CA SER A 509 -34.97 10.48 -36.02
C SER A 509 -35.42 9.31 -35.12
N SER A 510 -34.77 8.14 -35.20
CA SER A 510 -35.10 6.95 -34.44
C SER A 510 -34.05 6.63 -33.38
N PHE A 511 -34.37 5.71 -32.48
CA PHE A 511 -33.44 5.18 -31.47
C PHE A 511 -33.17 3.70 -31.69
N LYS A 512 -31.90 3.29 -31.45
CA LYS A 512 -31.49 1.89 -31.34
C LYS A 512 -31.19 1.58 -29.89
N THR A 513 -31.60 0.41 -29.43
CA THR A 513 -31.41 -0.04 -28.05
C THR A 513 -30.29 -1.08 -27.95
N ILE A 514 -29.51 -0.97 -26.91
CA ILE A 514 -28.55 -1.95 -26.45
C ILE A 514 -28.96 -2.39 -25.04
N ASN A 515 -29.33 -3.67 -24.91
CA ASN A 515 -29.85 -4.28 -23.69
C ASN A 515 -29.24 -5.68 -23.48
N LYS A 516 -29.81 -6.45 -22.57
CA LYS A 516 -29.33 -7.79 -22.24
C LYS A 516 -29.38 -8.76 -23.46
N GLU A 517 -30.31 -8.58 -24.38
CA GLU A 517 -30.47 -9.46 -25.53
C GLU A 517 -29.38 -9.28 -26.59
N ASN A 518 -28.73 -8.09 -26.59
CA ASN A 518 -27.78 -7.73 -27.63
C ASN A 518 -26.42 -7.26 -27.05
N GLY A 519 -26.04 -7.72 -25.82
CA GLY A 519 -24.67 -7.64 -25.33
C GLY A 519 -24.47 -6.89 -24.01
N LEU A 520 -25.39 -6.03 -23.56
CA LEU A 520 -25.31 -5.35 -22.27
C LEU A 520 -25.91 -6.24 -21.17
N THR A 521 -25.15 -7.19 -20.68
CA THR A 521 -25.61 -8.20 -19.72
C THR A 521 -26.10 -7.62 -18.37
N TYR A 522 -25.95 -6.32 -18.13
CA TYR A 522 -26.47 -5.61 -16.96
C TYR A 522 -27.05 -4.26 -17.42
N GLU A 523 -28.33 -4.07 -17.22
CA GLU A 523 -29.13 -3.04 -17.89
C GLU A 523 -29.28 -1.72 -17.10
N SER A 524 -28.82 -1.66 -15.85
CA SER A 524 -28.85 -0.43 -15.05
C SER A 524 -27.62 0.43 -15.37
N VAL A 525 -27.77 1.35 -16.31
CA VAL A 525 -26.71 2.25 -16.76
C VAL A 525 -26.60 3.46 -15.83
N THR A 526 -25.41 3.86 -15.47
CA THR A 526 -25.17 4.98 -14.54
C THR A 526 -24.49 6.17 -15.20
N SER A 527 -23.54 5.92 -16.10
CA SER A 527 -22.72 6.95 -16.74
C SER A 527 -22.20 6.47 -18.09
N ILE A 528 -21.94 7.39 -19.00
CA ILE A 528 -21.49 7.13 -20.36
C ILE A 528 -20.41 8.14 -20.71
N CYS A 529 -19.34 7.73 -21.37
CA CYS A 529 -18.38 8.62 -22.01
C CYS A 529 -17.78 7.97 -23.27
N GLU A 530 -17.16 8.79 -24.12
CA GLU A 530 -16.41 8.36 -25.30
C GLU A 530 -14.91 8.53 -25.08
N ASP A 531 -14.12 7.54 -25.46
CA ASP A 531 -12.67 7.64 -25.45
C ASP A 531 -12.13 8.24 -26.76
N LYS A 532 -10.83 8.59 -26.81
CA LYS A 532 -10.20 9.18 -28.02
C LYS A 532 -10.16 8.23 -29.23
N LYS A 533 -10.47 6.94 -29.03
CA LYS A 533 -10.62 5.93 -30.10
C LYS A 533 -12.07 5.74 -30.52
N LYS A 534 -12.97 6.60 -30.03
CA LYS A 534 -14.43 6.56 -30.29
C LYS A 534 -15.15 5.35 -29.68
N ASN A 535 -14.53 4.66 -28.74
CA ASN A 535 -15.24 3.61 -27.99
C ASN A 535 -16.13 4.27 -26.93
N ILE A 536 -17.35 3.78 -26.81
CA ILE A 536 -18.31 4.21 -25.79
C ILE A 536 -18.15 3.34 -24.55
N TRP A 537 -17.78 3.97 -23.45
CA TRP A 537 -17.62 3.34 -22.14
C TRP A 537 -18.91 3.53 -21.33
N ILE A 538 -19.49 2.43 -20.87
CA ILE A 538 -20.80 2.39 -20.22
C ILE A 538 -20.62 1.84 -18.82
N GLY A 539 -20.79 2.68 -17.81
CA GLY A 539 -20.80 2.28 -16.41
C GLY A 539 -22.15 1.72 -15.99
N THR A 540 -22.14 0.66 -15.20
CA THR A 540 -23.38 0.01 -14.71
C THR A 540 -23.40 -0.15 -13.19
N SER A 541 -24.60 -0.23 -12.62
CA SER A 541 -24.82 -0.38 -11.18
C SER A 541 -24.76 -1.86 -10.76
N GLY A 542 -23.58 -2.52 -10.89
CA GLY A 542 -23.34 -3.89 -10.46
C GLY A 542 -22.86 -4.85 -11.55
N GLY A 543 -22.81 -4.42 -12.80
CA GLY A 543 -22.30 -5.22 -13.92
C GLY A 543 -20.87 -4.93 -14.32
N GLY A 544 -20.19 -3.98 -13.65
CA GLY A 544 -18.90 -3.46 -14.05
C GLY A 544 -19.01 -2.41 -15.15
N VAL A 545 -18.00 -2.29 -16.00
CA VAL A 545 -17.97 -1.37 -17.14
C VAL A 545 -17.98 -2.14 -18.45
N PHE A 546 -18.80 -1.67 -19.39
CA PHE A 546 -18.89 -2.21 -20.75
C PHE A 546 -18.29 -1.21 -21.73
N VAL A 547 -17.64 -1.70 -22.77
CA VAL A 547 -17.05 -0.91 -23.83
C VAL A 547 -17.68 -1.34 -25.16
N TYR A 548 -18.30 -0.39 -25.84
CA TYR A 548 -18.87 -0.58 -27.16
C TYR A 548 -18.00 0.11 -28.20
N GLY A 549 -17.41 -0.64 -29.13
CA GLY A 549 -16.57 -0.14 -30.22
C GLY A 549 -16.64 -1.10 -31.39
N GLU A 550 -16.76 -0.62 -32.63
CA GLU A 550 -16.79 -1.40 -33.88
C GLU A 550 -17.68 -2.68 -33.79
N ASN A 551 -18.82 -2.61 -33.10
CA ASN A 551 -19.73 -3.72 -32.79
C ASN A 551 -19.15 -4.84 -31.88
N ILE A 552 -18.04 -4.63 -31.21
CA ILE A 552 -17.43 -5.55 -30.27
C ILE A 552 -17.69 -5.03 -28.84
N TYR A 553 -18.19 -5.92 -27.97
CA TYR A 553 -18.39 -5.62 -26.57
C TYR A 553 -17.22 -6.18 -25.77
N GLN A 554 -16.51 -5.29 -25.06
CA GLN A 554 -15.61 -5.68 -23.99
C GLN A 554 -16.27 -5.39 -22.65
N LYS A 555 -15.95 -6.18 -21.65
CA LYS A 555 -16.47 -6.03 -20.31
C LYS A 555 -15.35 -6.19 -19.31
N TYR A 556 -15.36 -5.32 -18.29
CA TYR A 556 -14.39 -5.40 -17.19
C TYR A 556 -15.13 -5.46 -15.87
N LYS A 557 -14.68 -6.35 -15.00
CA LYS A 557 -15.20 -6.62 -13.65
C LYS A 557 -14.09 -6.63 -12.61
N VAL A 558 -14.46 -6.89 -11.36
CA VAL A 558 -13.51 -7.09 -10.25
C VAL A 558 -12.51 -8.20 -10.57
N SER A 559 -12.91 -9.26 -11.26
CA SER A 559 -12.01 -10.33 -11.76
C SER A 559 -10.90 -9.83 -12.68
N ASP A 560 -11.11 -8.72 -13.36
CA ASP A 560 -10.18 -8.12 -14.32
C ASP A 560 -9.33 -6.99 -13.69
N GLY A 561 -9.47 -6.79 -12.37
CA GLY A 561 -8.74 -5.78 -11.61
C GLY A 561 -9.51 -4.49 -11.29
N LEU A 562 -10.81 -4.43 -11.62
CA LEU A 562 -11.68 -3.32 -11.23
C LEU A 562 -11.90 -3.33 -9.70
N LEU A 563 -11.97 -2.16 -9.07
CA LEU A 563 -12.16 -2.04 -7.62
C LEU A 563 -13.54 -2.50 -7.15
N SER A 564 -14.57 -2.29 -7.97
CA SER A 564 -15.95 -2.70 -7.73
C SER A 564 -16.73 -2.81 -9.03
N ASP A 565 -17.70 -3.72 -9.09
CA ASP A 565 -18.65 -3.83 -10.21
C ASP A 565 -19.74 -2.73 -10.18
N PHE A 566 -19.86 -1.97 -9.08
CA PHE A 566 -20.76 -0.82 -8.98
C PHE A 566 -20.06 0.45 -9.48
N ILE A 567 -20.33 0.81 -10.73
CA ILE A 567 -19.80 2.02 -11.35
C ILE A 567 -20.82 3.14 -11.21
N THR A 568 -20.39 4.30 -10.70
CA THR A 568 -21.25 5.48 -10.52
C THR A 568 -21.00 6.55 -11.57
N LEU A 569 -19.75 6.70 -12.01
CA LEU A 569 -19.36 7.64 -13.04
C LEU A 569 -18.25 7.06 -13.93
N VAL A 570 -18.21 7.53 -15.17
CA VAL A 570 -17.14 7.22 -16.14
C VAL A 570 -16.72 8.52 -16.79
N THR A 571 -15.41 8.75 -16.93
CA THR A 571 -14.86 9.91 -17.67
C THR A 571 -13.49 9.55 -18.27
N VAL A 572 -13.03 10.34 -19.22
CA VAL A 572 -11.75 10.18 -19.90
C VAL A 572 -10.83 11.36 -19.61
N ASP A 573 -9.55 11.09 -19.38
CA ASP A 573 -8.55 12.13 -19.22
C ASP A 573 -7.82 12.47 -20.54
N GLU A 574 -6.97 13.48 -20.49
CA GLU A 574 -6.21 13.91 -21.67
C GLU A 574 -5.24 12.85 -22.22
N LYS A 575 -4.77 11.93 -21.38
CA LYS A 575 -3.89 10.83 -21.77
C LYS A 575 -4.69 9.63 -22.30
N ASN A 576 -6.02 9.79 -22.46
CA ASN A 576 -6.95 8.72 -22.83
C ASN A 576 -7.07 7.60 -21.82
N ASN A 577 -6.77 7.84 -20.54
CA ASN A 577 -7.10 6.89 -19.49
C ASN A 577 -8.57 7.05 -19.10
N ILE A 578 -9.20 5.94 -18.73
CA ILE A 578 -10.60 5.94 -18.28
C ILE A 578 -10.64 5.98 -16.76
N TRP A 579 -11.32 6.97 -16.25
CA TRP A 579 -11.58 7.10 -14.82
C TRP A 579 -12.96 6.59 -14.48
N LEU A 580 -13.02 5.73 -13.49
CA LEU A 580 -14.21 5.05 -13.02
C LEU A 580 -14.43 5.36 -11.55
N GLY A 581 -15.53 6.00 -11.24
CA GLY A 581 -15.96 6.15 -9.86
C GLY A 581 -16.77 4.95 -9.40
N THR A 582 -16.55 4.51 -8.19
CA THR A 582 -17.20 3.34 -7.63
C THR A 582 -17.74 3.61 -6.21
N ASN A 583 -18.41 2.64 -5.62
CA ASN A 583 -18.81 2.67 -4.22
C ASN A 583 -17.66 2.35 -3.24
N LYS A 584 -16.42 2.11 -3.72
CA LYS A 584 -15.24 1.78 -2.92
C LYS A 584 -14.04 2.68 -3.16
N GLY A 585 -14.18 3.69 -4.02
CA GLY A 585 -13.10 4.59 -4.42
C GLY A 585 -13.08 4.84 -5.91
N LEU A 586 -11.93 5.29 -6.42
CA LEU A 586 -11.72 5.54 -7.85
C LEU A 586 -10.87 4.44 -8.47
N CYS A 587 -11.14 4.14 -9.73
CA CYS A 587 -10.29 3.34 -10.61
C CYS A 587 -9.86 4.16 -11.82
N LYS A 588 -8.60 4.01 -12.24
CA LYS A 588 -8.09 4.51 -13.52
C LYS A 588 -7.67 3.32 -14.37
N PHE A 589 -8.25 3.17 -15.55
CA PHE A 589 -7.80 2.21 -16.54
C PHE A 589 -6.80 2.89 -17.48
N ASP A 590 -5.55 2.46 -17.40
CA ASP A 590 -4.49 2.89 -18.31
C ASP A 590 -4.63 2.10 -19.62
N GLN A 591 -5.10 2.75 -20.68
CA GLN A 591 -5.32 2.11 -21.97
C GLN A 591 -4.04 1.64 -22.66
N ALA A 592 -2.90 2.27 -22.36
CA ALA A 592 -1.62 1.88 -22.93
C ALA A 592 -1.06 0.61 -22.26
N LYS A 593 -1.20 0.51 -20.95
CA LYS A 593 -0.76 -0.63 -20.15
C LYS A 593 -1.81 -1.75 -20.06
N LYS A 594 -3.07 -1.46 -20.41
CA LYS A 594 -4.23 -2.33 -20.22
C LYS A 594 -4.40 -2.79 -18.77
N GLN A 595 -4.19 -1.88 -17.81
CA GLN A 595 -4.17 -2.17 -16.38
C GLN A 595 -5.04 -1.17 -15.61
N PHE A 596 -5.70 -1.69 -14.55
CA PHE A 596 -6.42 -0.86 -13.59
C PHE A 596 -5.52 -0.41 -12.44
N PHE A 597 -5.65 0.85 -12.07
CA PHE A 597 -5.06 1.46 -10.87
C PHE A 597 -6.19 1.93 -9.97
N SER A 598 -6.13 1.56 -8.71
CA SER A 598 -7.13 1.94 -7.71
C SER A 598 -6.62 3.08 -6.84
N TYR A 599 -7.52 4.01 -6.48
CA TYR A 599 -7.24 5.12 -5.59
C TYR A 599 -8.24 5.10 -4.43
N GLN A 600 -7.73 4.98 -3.22
CA GLN A 600 -8.48 4.88 -1.97
C GLN A 600 -7.88 5.81 -0.91
N LYS A 601 -8.27 5.63 0.36
CA LYS A 601 -7.83 6.46 1.49
C LYS A 601 -6.30 6.58 1.58
N ASN A 602 -5.58 5.47 1.42
CA ASN A 602 -4.12 5.45 1.49
C ASN A 602 -3.44 6.19 0.34
N ASP A 603 -4.14 6.38 -0.78
CA ASP A 603 -3.69 7.16 -1.93
C ASP A 603 -4.08 8.64 -1.85
N GLY A 604 -4.73 9.05 -0.77
CA GLY A 604 -5.24 10.41 -0.56
C GLY A 604 -6.69 10.63 -0.97
N PHE A 605 -7.36 9.63 -1.54
CA PHE A 605 -8.78 9.70 -1.88
C PHE A 605 -9.65 9.17 -0.74
N THR A 606 -10.08 10.03 0.17
CA THR A 606 -10.93 9.66 1.31
C THR A 606 -12.43 9.68 1.01
N GLY A 607 -12.81 9.90 -0.24
CA GLY A 607 -14.21 10.07 -0.69
C GLY A 607 -15.06 8.81 -0.68
N ILE A 608 -14.47 7.64 -0.60
CA ILE A 608 -15.04 6.28 -0.57
C ILE A 608 -16.02 6.04 -1.72
N GLU A 609 -17.22 6.64 -1.69
CA GLU A 609 -18.29 6.46 -2.68
C GLU A 609 -18.45 7.73 -3.51
N THR A 610 -18.27 7.62 -4.83
CA THR A 610 -18.56 8.71 -5.78
C THR A 610 -20.06 8.78 -6.09
N LYS A 611 -20.55 9.96 -6.43
CA LYS A 611 -21.94 10.16 -6.84
C LYS A 611 -22.10 10.02 -8.36
N SER A 612 -23.28 9.57 -8.77
CA SER A 612 -23.57 9.31 -10.18
C SER A 612 -23.32 10.58 -11.02
N LYS A 613 -22.45 10.45 -12.04
CA LYS A 613 -22.07 11.54 -12.97
C LYS A 613 -21.45 12.78 -12.32
N ALA A 614 -21.17 12.75 -11.03
CA ALA A 614 -20.56 13.89 -10.34
C ALA A 614 -19.06 13.99 -10.68
N VAL A 615 -18.78 14.32 -11.92
CA VAL A 615 -17.41 14.47 -12.44
C VAL A 615 -17.33 15.69 -13.35
N TYR A 616 -16.24 16.43 -13.28
CA TYR A 616 -15.96 17.59 -14.14
C TYR A 616 -14.45 17.70 -14.39
N THR A 617 -14.07 17.91 -15.66
CA THR A 617 -12.68 18.21 -16.03
C THR A 617 -12.58 19.71 -16.29
N ASP A 618 -11.71 20.40 -15.57
CA ASP A 618 -11.52 21.84 -15.70
C ASP A 618 -10.53 22.20 -16.84
N ASN A 619 -10.38 23.50 -17.09
CA ASN A 619 -9.51 24.00 -18.15
C ASN A 619 -8.01 23.74 -17.88
N GLU A 620 -7.63 23.49 -16.63
CA GLU A 620 -6.28 23.13 -16.18
C GLU A 620 -6.05 21.61 -16.21
N LYS A 621 -7.07 20.85 -16.69
CA LYS A 621 -7.06 19.37 -16.82
C LYS A 621 -7.14 18.62 -15.49
N ASN A 622 -7.45 19.31 -14.40
CA ASN A 622 -7.79 18.64 -13.17
C ASN A 622 -9.14 17.95 -13.31
N ILE A 623 -9.29 16.80 -12.68
CA ILE A 623 -10.57 16.08 -12.64
C ILE A 623 -11.16 16.24 -11.24
N TRP A 624 -12.39 16.72 -11.21
CA TRP A 624 -13.13 16.94 -9.98
C TRP A 624 -14.18 15.83 -9.80
N PHE A 625 -14.20 15.18 -8.64
CA PHE A 625 -15.11 14.08 -8.33
C PHE A 625 -16.01 14.45 -7.15
N GLY A 626 -17.33 14.38 -7.35
CA GLY A 626 -18.30 14.51 -6.29
C GLY A 626 -18.54 13.18 -5.57
N THR A 627 -18.55 13.22 -4.26
CA THR A 627 -18.67 12.04 -3.39
C THR A 627 -19.72 12.24 -2.30
N ILE A 628 -19.92 11.23 -1.45
CA ILE A 628 -20.73 11.34 -0.23
C ILE A 628 -20.05 12.24 0.83
N ASN A 629 -18.74 12.42 0.78
CA ASN A 629 -17.93 13.11 1.78
C ASN A 629 -17.38 14.46 1.29
N GLY A 630 -17.80 14.93 0.14
CA GLY A 630 -17.37 16.20 -0.45
C GLY A 630 -16.94 16.08 -1.89
N VAL A 631 -16.12 17.03 -2.32
CA VAL A 631 -15.51 17.08 -3.64
C VAL A 631 -14.03 16.75 -3.53
N PHE A 632 -13.52 15.98 -4.48
CA PHE A 632 -12.09 15.67 -4.60
C PHE A 632 -11.58 16.19 -5.94
N LYS A 633 -10.57 17.03 -5.88
CA LYS A 633 -9.81 17.48 -7.04
C LYS A 633 -8.62 16.53 -7.23
N TYR A 634 -8.52 15.91 -8.39
CA TYR A 634 -7.34 15.19 -8.85
C TYR A 634 -6.52 16.09 -9.75
N ASP A 635 -5.23 16.25 -9.45
CA ASP A 635 -4.29 17.02 -10.25
C ASP A 635 -3.30 16.05 -10.94
N PRO A 636 -3.36 15.93 -12.29
CA PRO A 636 -2.52 15.01 -13.04
C PRO A 636 -1.02 15.36 -13.01
N ASN A 637 -0.65 16.59 -12.64
CA ASN A 637 0.76 16.99 -12.52
C ASN A 637 1.45 16.35 -11.33
N PHE A 638 0.68 15.93 -10.31
CA PHE A 638 1.19 15.23 -9.12
C PHE A 638 0.99 13.71 -9.17
N ASP A 639 0.50 13.17 -10.29
CA ASP A 639 0.39 11.71 -10.47
C ASP A 639 1.73 11.14 -10.94
N ASN A 640 2.67 11.01 -10.03
CA ASN A 640 3.97 10.40 -10.31
C ASN A 640 3.83 8.89 -10.50
N ASN A 641 4.00 8.43 -11.74
CA ASN A 641 4.03 7.00 -12.08
C ASN A 641 5.37 6.31 -11.74
N SER A 642 6.33 7.01 -11.13
CA SER A 642 7.63 6.43 -10.75
C SER A 642 7.74 6.22 -9.24
N ILE A 643 6.82 5.45 -8.68
CA ILE A 643 6.99 4.93 -7.33
C ILE A 643 8.08 3.86 -7.41
N PRO A 644 9.16 3.94 -6.62
CA PRO A 644 10.21 2.95 -6.62
C PRO A 644 9.69 1.57 -6.19
N GLU A 645 10.47 0.55 -6.50
CA GLU A 645 10.19 -0.80 -6.01
C GLU A 645 10.21 -0.86 -4.48
N PRO A 646 9.35 -1.67 -3.84
CA PRO A 646 9.36 -1.83 -2.38
C PRO A 646 10.72 -2.36 -1.88
N SER A 647 11.20 -1.87 -0.74
CA SER A 647 12.36 -2.46 -0.07
C SER A 647 11.95 -3.79 0.56
N LEU A 648 12.55 -4.90 0.10
CA LEU A 648 12.16 -6.25 0.51
C LEU A 648 13.20 -6.88 1.43
N HIS A 649 12.77 -7.34 2.61
CA HIS A 649 13.64 -7.97 3.61
C HIS A 649 13.03 -9.24 4.19
N ILE A 650 13.89 -10.19 4.59
CA ILE A 650 13.48 -11.29 5.47
C ILE A 650 13.54 -10.77 6.91
N THR A 651 12.43 -10.86 7.62
CA THR A 651 12.33 -10.39 9.00
C THR A 651 12.65 -11.50 10.00
N ASN A 652 12.32 -12.74 9.66
CA ASN A 652 12.59 -13.89 10.51
C ASN A 652 12.71 -15.18 9.69
N LEU A 653 13.48 -16.12 10.19
CA LEU A 653 13.58 -17.48 9.66
C LEU A 653 13.42 -18.47 10.80
N LYS A 654 12.49 -19.39 10.63
CA LYS A 654 12.35 -20.55 11.55
C LYS A 654 12.62 -21.83 10.82
N ILE A 655 13.47 -22.65 11.41
CA ILE A 655 13.74 -24.01 10.94
C ILE A 655 13.21 -24.99 12.00
N ASN A 656 12.28 -25.85 11.61
CA ASN A 656 11.57 -26.74 12.53
C ASN A 656 10.98 -25.97 13.74
N LEU A 657 10.38 -24.79 13.50
CA LEU A 657 9.78 -23.86 14.48
C LEU A 657 10.77 -23.19 15.46
N LYS A 658 12.09 -23.33 15.24
CA LYS A 658 13.12 -22.64 16.01
C LYS A 658 13.70 -21.51 15.22
N ASP A 659 13.94 -20.36 15.86
CA ASP A 659 14.53 -19.20 15.20
C ASP A 659 15.97 -19.53 14.75
N TYR A 660 16.28 -19.10 13.52
CA TYR A 660 17.56 -19.34 12.87
C TYR A 660 18.07 -18.05 12.22
N PRO A 661 19.37 -17.77 12.27
CA PRO A 661 19.91 -16.56 11.65
C PRO A 661 19.74 -16.60 10.13
N VAL A 662 19.30 -15.48 9.57
CA VAL A 662 19.15 -15.33 8.12
C VAL A 662 20.52 -15.18 7.47
N SER A 663 20.78 -15.94 6.43
CA SER A 663 22.01 -15.89 5.62
C SER A 663 21.67 -16.10 4.16
N ASP A 664 22.45 -15.49 3.26
CA ASP A 664 22.26 -15.62 1.80
C ASP A 664 22.46 -17.07 1.32
N LYS A 665 23.21 -17.87 2.08
CA LYS A 665 23.40 -19.30 1.82
C LYS A 665 23.26 -20.07 3.13
N MET A 666 22.46 -21.12 3.10
CA MET A 666 22.23 -21.99 4.24
C MET A 666 22.58 -23.44 3.91
N GLU A 667 23.33 -24.05 4.78
CA GLU A 667 23.62 -25.48 4.74
C GLU A 667 22.86 -26.17 5.88
N LEU A 668 21.90 -27.00 5.52
CA LEU A 668 20.98 -27.63 6.47
C LEU A 668 21.15 -29.15 6.48
N SER A 669 20.92 -29.74 7.61
CA SER A 669 20.83 -31.20 7.73
C SER A 669 19.52 -31.71 7.13
N TYR A 670 19.49 -32.97 6.68
CA TYR A 670 18.26 -33.60 6.20
C TYR A 670 17.10 -33.59 7.22
N LYS A 671 17.39 -33.38 8.49
CA LYS A 671 16.38 -33.23 9.57
C LYS A 671 15.79 -31.84 9.62
N ASP A 672 16.49 -30.84 9.07
CA ASP A 672 16.11 -29.44 9.13
C ASP A 672 15.42 -29.04 7.82
N ASN A 673 14.30 -29.69 7.52
CA ASN A 673 13.61 -29.66 6.24
C ASN A 673 12.26 -28.94 6.25
N SER A 674 11.89 -28.30 7.36
CA SER A 674 10.71 -27.46 7.47
C SER A 674 11.13 -26.03 7.72
N LEU A 675 10.92 -25.16 6.72
CA LEU A 675 11.38 -23.79 6.70
C LEU A 675 10.19 -22.83 6.70
N ASN A 676 10.24 -21.83 7.56
CA ASN A 676 9.27 -20.76 7.59
C ASN A 676 10.02 -19.43 7.49
N PHE A 677 9.79 -18.69 6.39
CA PHE A 677 10.34 -17.37 6.15
C PHE A 677 9.29 -16.32 6.37
N ASP A 678 9.54 -15.40 7.30
CA ASP A 678 8.76 -14.19 7.44
C ASP A 678 9.50 -13.08 6.70
N TYR A 679 8.79 -12.33 5.86
CA TYR A 679 9.35 -11.29 5.01
C TYR A 679 8.43 -10.08 4.95
N ILE A 680 8.98 -8.93 4.62
CA ILE A 680 8.24 -7.68 4.48
C ILE A 680 8.76 -6.86 3.30
N GLY A 681 7.84 -6.33 2.51
CA GLY A 681 8.10 -5.25 1.57
C GLY A 681 7.71 -3.92 2.20
N ILE A 682 8.60 -2.94 2.18
CA ILE A 682 8.36 -1.61 2.75
C ILE A 682 8.04 -0.64 1.62
N SER A 683 6.87 -0.03 1.69
CA SER A 683 6.41 1.09 0.85
C SER A 683 5.41 1.91 1.66
N LEU A 684 5.70 3.18 1.88
CA LEU A 684 4.84 4.05 2.68
C LEU A 684 3.66 4.61 1.90
N SER A 685 3.74 4.62 0.57
CA SER A 685 2.66 5.13 -0.27
C SER A 685 1.38 4.32 -0.09
N ASN A 686 1.49 2.99 -0.11
CA ASN A 686 0.34 2.11 0.14
C ASN A 686 0.78 0.75 0.72
N PRO A 687 1.12 0.69 2.02
CA PRO A 687 1.68 -0.50 2.64
C PRO A 687 0.71 -1.71 2.67
N ASP A 688 -0.62 -1.48 2.62
CA ASP A 688 -1.63 -2.54 2.64
C ASP A 688 -1.83 -3.25 1.30
N GLU A 689 -1.36 -2.64 0.21
CA GLU A 689 -1.54 -3.17 -1.14
C GLU A 689 -0.29 -3.83 -1.72
N ILE A 690 0.74 -4.04 -0.91
CA ILE A 690 1.94 -4.78 -1.32
C ILE A 690 1.57 -6.25 -1.55
N LYS A 691 1.95 -6.77 -2.70
CA LYS A 691 1.80 -8.16 -3.08
C LYS A 691 3.16 -8.82 -3.27
N TYR A 692 3.21 -10.10 -3.00
CA TYR A 692 4.44 -10.87 -3.10
C TYR A 692 4.29 -11.99 -4.11
N LYS A 693 5.36 -12.20 -4.89
CA LYS A 693 5.56 -13.36 -5.75
C LYS A 693 6.66 -14.22 -5.13
N ILE A 694 6.41 -15.50 -5.01
CA ILE A 694 7.31 -16.44 -4.34
C ILE A 694 7.59 -17.60 -5.29
N LYS A 695 8.85 -18.03 -5.35
CA LYS A 695 9.26 -19.22 -6.08
C LYS A 695 10.38 -19.93 -5.30
N LEU A 696 10.22 -21.22 -5.08
CA LEU A 696 11.30 -22.07 -4.59
C LEU A 696 11.90 -22.83 -5.77
N VAL A 697 12.95 -22.27 -6.37
CA VAL A 697 13.67 -22.92 -7.48
C VAL A 697 14.24 -24.25 -6.99
N GLY A 698 14.01 -25.32 -7.74
CA GLY A 698 14.30 -26.70 -7.37
C GLY A 698 13.08 -27.47 -6.86
N SER A 699 11.96 -26.77 -6.58
CA SER A 699 10.67 -27.36 -6.21
C SER A 699 9.51 -26.86 -7.06
N ASP A 700 9.44 -25.54 -7.30
CA ASP A 700 8.36 -24.91 -8.05
C ASP A 700 8.79 -24.74 -9.53
N GLU A 701 7.92 -25.05 -10.48
CA GLU A 701 8.16 -24.83 -11.91
C GLU A 701 8.05 -23.34 -12.26
N ASP A 702 6.99 -22.67 -11.77
CA ASP A 702 6.70 -21.25 -11.97
C ASP A 702 6.55 -20.48 -10.67
N TRP A 703 6.39 -19.16 -10.77
CA TRP A 703 6.04 -18.32 -9.66
C TRP A 703 4.67 -18.73 -9.08
N ARG A 704 4.58 -18.82 -7.76
CA ARG A 704 3.30 -19.02 -7.11
C ARG A 704 2.38 -17.84 -7.35
N PRO A 705 1.04 -18.00 -7.25
CA PRO A 705 0.09 -16.89 -7.34
C PRO A 705 0.44 -15.75 -6.38
N GLU A 706 0.19 -14.50 -6.81
CA GLU A 706 0.40 -13.31 -5.99
C GLU A 706 -0.36 -13.42 -4.66
N THR A 707 0.30 -13.06 -3.57
CA THR A 707 -0.26 -13.10 -2.22
C THR A 707 0.06 -11.82 -1.46
N LYS A 708 -0.80 -11.44 -0.50
CA LYS A 708 -0.53 -10.39 0.50
C LYS A 708 0.06 -10.96 1.81
N GLN A 709 0.22 -12.28 1.90
CA GLN A 709 0.82 -12.92 3.08
C GLN A 709 2.30 -12.58 3.16
N THR A 710 2.78 -12.33 4.36
CA THR A 710 4.17 -12.01 4.67
C THR A 710 4.98 -13.19 5.19
N THR A 711 4.45 -14.41 4.99
CA THR A 711 5.05 -15.65 5.47
C THR A 711 5.01 -16.70 4.37
N ALA A 712 6.14 -17.37 4.12
CA ALA A 712 6.25 -18.51 3.22
C ALA A 712 6.68 -19.76 3.99
N VAL A 713 5.86 -20.80 3.94
CA VAL A 713 6.13 -22.07 4.62
C VAL A 713 6.45 -23.14 3.58
N PHE A 714 7.55 -23.84 3.82
CA PHE A 714 7.99 -24.99 3.03
C PHE A 714 8.22 -26.17 3.99
N SER A 715 7.38 -27.19 3.89
CA SER A 715 7.42 -28.33 4.79
C SER A 715 7.96 -29.56 4.07
N ASN A 716 8.75 -30.35 4.80
CA ASN A 716 9.25 -31.64 4.35
C ASN A 716 10.01 -31.63 3.01
N LEU A 717 10.92 -30.66 2.86
CA LEU A 717 11.77 -30.55 1.67
C LEU A 717 12.71 -31.76 1.58
N ALA A 718 12.85 -32.33 0.39
CA ALA A 718 13.79 -33.39 0.13
C ALA A 718 15.24 -32.86 0.19
N PRO A 719 16.25 -33.74 0.45
CA PRO A 719 17.65 -33.36 0.28
C PRO A 719 17.93 -32.87 -1.13
N GLY A 720 18.56 -31.70 -1.27
CA GLY A 720 18.81 -31.07 -2.56
C GLY A 720 19.20 -29.59 -2.43
N ASN A 721 19.43 -28.96 -3.57
CA ASN A 721 19.74 -27.54 -3.67
C ASN A 721 18.48 -26.78 -4.08
N TYR A 722 18.12 -25.77 -3.29
CA TYR A 722 16.98 -24.90 -3.54
C TYR A 722 17.43 -23.45 -3.55
N THR A 723 16.69 -22.60 -4.22
CA THR A 723 16.85 -21.15 -4.11
C THR A 723 15.47 -20.54 -3.90
N LEU A 724 15.26 -19.97 -2.71
CA LEU A 724 14.07 -19.18 -2.45
C LEU A 724 14.20 -17.84 -3.15
N GLN A 725 13.23 -17.49 -3.97
CA GLN A 725 13.11 -16.20 -4.62
C GLN A 725 11.80 -15.52 -4.17
N ILE A 726 11.92 -14.29 -3.72
CA ILE A 726 10.77 -13.45 -3.34
C ILE A 726 10.89 -12.12 -4.07
N SER A 727 9.79 -11.63 -4.61
CA SER A 727 9.67 -10.30 -5.20
C SER A 727 8.45 -9.61 -4.62
N ALA A 728 8.60 -8.39 -4.11
CA ALA A 728 7.51 -7.55 -3.67
C ALA A 728 7.08 -6.60 -4.79
N CYS A 729 5.79 -6.42 -4.95
CA CYS A 729 5.18 -5.52 -5.93
C CYS A 729 4.31 -4.50 -5.19
N ASN A 730 4.43 -3.22 -5.54
CA ASN A 730 3.58 -2.17 -5.02
C ASN A 730 2.20 -2.14 -5.71
N ASN A 731 1.31 -1.26 -5.25
CA ASN A 731 -0.06 -1.10 -5.78
C ASN A 731 -0.13 -0.64 -7.25
N VAL A 732 0.94 -0.07 -7.79
CA VAL A 732 1.04 0.32 -9.21
C VAL A 732 1.68 -0.76 -10.08
N GLY A 733 1.96 -1.93 -9.53
CA GLY A 733 2.50 -3.09 -10.24
C GLY A 733 4.01 -3.04 -10.50
N VAL A 734 4.74 -2.12 -9.86
CA VAL A 734 6.21 -2.11 -9.89
C VAL A 734 6.72 -3.15 -8.90
N CYS A 735 7.40 -4.16 -9.42
CA CYS A 735 7.98 -5.24 -8.64
C CYS A 735 9.50 -5.11 -8.58
N ASN A 736 10.12 -5.76 -7.59
CA ASN A 736 11.58 -5.82 -7.51
C ASN A 736 12.16 -6.41 -8.80
N GLN A 737 13.04 -5.66 -9.45
CA GLN A 737 13.73 -6.08 -10.67
C GLN A 737 14.65 -7.27 -10.40
N LYS A 738 15.27 -7.30 -9.21
CA LYS A 738 16.05 -8.42 -8.72
C LYS A 738 15.30 -9.03 -7.52
N PRO A 739 14.76 -10.25 -7.65
CA PRO A 739 14.16 -10.95 -6.53
C PRO A 739 15.19 -11.16 -5.41
N LEU A 740 14.77 -11.02 -4.18
CA LEU A 740 15.55 -11.44 -3.02
C LEU A 740 15.75 -12.96 -3.13
N SER A 741 17.00 -13.41 -3.06
CA SER A 741 17.35 -14.80 -3.34
C SER A 741 18.17 -15.38 -2.20
N ILE A 742 17.73 -16.51 -1.64
CA ILE A 742 18.41 -17.25 -0.56
C ILE A 742 18.67 -18.67 -1.03
N GLY A 743 19.95 -19.05 -1.05
CA GLY A 743 20.38 -20.42 -1.39
C GLY A 743 20.21 -21.36 -0.19
N ILE A 744 19.59 -22.51 -0.42
CA ILE A 744 19.29 -23.50 0.61
C ILE A 744 19.83 -24.85 0.12
N ASN A 745 20.82 -25.38 0.82
CA ASN A 745 21.35 -26.72 0.55
C ASN A 745 20.94 -27.65 1.70
N ILE A 746 20.10 -28.64 1.44
CA ILE A 746 19.71 -29.67 2.41
C ILE A 746 20.57 -30.91 2.13
N ALA A 747 21.49 -31.19 3.03
CA ALA A 747 22.39 -32.33 2.90
C ALA A 747 21.63 -33.66 2.98
N PRO A 748 21.97 -34.64 2.16
CA PRO A 748 21.38 -35.97 2.27
C PRO A 748 21.83 -36.68 3.58
N PRO A 749 21.02 -37.59 4.13
CA PRO A 749 21.44 -38.39 5.28
C PRO A 749 22.67 -39.22 4.93
N PHE A 750 23.58 -39.38 5.90
CA PHE A 750 24.87 -40.01 5.67
C PHE A 750 24.77 -41.41 5.05
N TRP A 751 23.67 -42.12 5.29
CA TRP A 751 23.45 -43.46 4.69
C TRP A 751 23.05 -43.40 3.19
N LYS A 752 22.75 -42.22 2.63
CA LYS A 752 22.50 -42.00 1.21
C LYS A 752 23.74 -41.42 0.48
N THR A 753 24.86 -41.22 1.17
CA THR A 753 26.07 -40.69 0.58
C THR A 753 26.93 -41.81 -0.04
N TRP A 754 27.65 -41.51 -1.12
CA TRP A 754 28.47 -42.48 -1.85
C TRP A 754 29.52 -43.16 -0.93
N TRP A 755 30.11 -42.43 0.00
CA TRP A 755 31.11 -42.96 0.91
C TRP A 755 30.54 -44.01 1.88
N PHE A 756 29.24 -43.85 2.30
CA PHE A 756 28.56 -44.79 3.13
C PHE A 756 28.33 -46.14 2.41
N TYR A 757 27.94 -46.08 1.13
CA TYR A 757 27.84 -47.29 0.31
C TYR A 757 29.20 -47.99 0.15
N VAL A 758 30.26 -47.19 -0.05
CA VAL A 758 31.64 -47.71 -0.08
C VAL A 758 32.00 -48.35 1.25
N LEU A 759 31.67 -47.69 2.37
CA LEU A 759 31.89 -48.20 3.72
C LEU A 759 31.14 -49.55 3.93
N VAL A 760 29.87 -49.60 3.53
CA VAL A 760 29.05 -50.81 3.62
C VAL A 760 29.69 -51.97 2.77
N ILE A 761 30.13 -51.64 1.57
CA ILE A 761 30.83 -52.63 0.71
C ILE A 761 32.16 -53.09 1.34
N VAL A 762 32.93 -52.16 1.88
CA VAL A 762 34.21 -52.47 2.55
C VAL A 762 33.97 -53.30 3.81
N VAL A 763 33.01 -52.92 4.65
CA VAL A 763 32.64 -53.66 5.87
C VAL A 763 32.08 -55.02 5.49
N GLY A 764 31.16 -55.07 4.51
CA GLY A 764 30.62 -56.31 3.97
C GLY A 764 31.72 -57.21 3.42
N GLY A 765 32.64 -56.65 2.65
CA GLY A 765 33.82 -57.40 2.14
C GLY A 765 34.74 -57.90 3.26
N ALA A 766 35.00 -57.05 4.27
CA ALA A 766 35.81 -57.46 5.45
C ALA A 766 35.12 -58.57 6.26
N LEU A 767 33.77 -58.46 6.39
CA LEU A 767 33.02 -59.55 7.06
C LEU A 767 33.05 -60.85 6.26
N VAL A 768 32.94 -60.76 4.92
CA VAL A 768 33.05 -61.95 4.04
C VAL A 768 34.46 -62.53 4.10
N LEU A 769 35.50 -61.69 4.04
CA LEU A 769 36.88 -62.11 4.18
C LEU A 769 37.17 -62.72 5.57
N SER A 770 36.58 -62.11 6.59
CA SER A 770 36.68 -62.65 7.99
C SER A 770 35.95 -63.98 8.12
N TYR A 771 34.76 -64.07 7.51
CA TYR A 771 34.03 -65.32 7.45
C TYR A 771 34.79 -66.41 6.67
N ILE A 772 35.39 -66.08 5.52
CA ILE A 772 36.22 -67.01 4.74
C ILE A 772 37.41 -67.45 5.59
N LYS A 773 38.10 -66.51 6.24
CA LYS A 773 39.24 -66.85 7.10
C LYS A 773 38.87 -67.77 8.31
N VAL A 774 37.72 -67.46 8.92
CA VAL A 774 37.17 -68.26 10.00
C VAL A 774 36.77 -69.65 9.46
N ARG A 775 36.19 -69.73 8.31
CA ARG A 775 35.76 -70.96 7.66
C ARG A 775 36.97 -71.77 7.15
N GLU A 776 38.02 -71.14 6.60
CA GLU A 776 39.29 -71.80 6.27
C GLU A 776 39.91 -72.42 7.54
N ARG A 777 39.95 -71.65 8.63
CA ARG A 777 40.45 -72.19 9.92
C ARG A 777 39.57 -73.34 10.50
N ALA A 778 38.27 -73.24 10.25
CA ALA A 778 37.33 -74.28 10.63
C ALA A 778 37.48 -75.49 9.72
N LEU A 779 37.63 -75.33 8.42
CA LEU A 779 37.87 -76.38 7.43
C LEU A 779 39.21 -77.09 7.64
N VAL A 780 40.29 -76.35 7.97
CA VAL A 780 41.56 -76.94 8.35
C VAL A 780 41.47 -77.78 9.63
N ARG A 781 40.62 -77.38 10.60
CA ARG A 781 40.30 -78.20 11.79
C ARG A 781 39.39 -79.34 11.45
N GLU A 782 38.40 -79.11 10.57
CA GLU A 782 37.42 -80.11 10.15
C GLU A 782 38.07 -81.25 9.34
N ASN A 783 38.98 -80.84 8.40
CA ASN A 783 39.79 -81.87 7.66
C ASN A 783 40.64 -82.75 8.55
N LYS A 784 41.05 -82.22 9.70
CA LYS A 784 41.81 -83.01 10.69
C LYS A 784 40.89 -83.92 11.54
N ILE A 785 39.62 -83.55 11.61
CA ILE A 785 38.58 -84.31 12.33
C ILE A 785 37.84 -85.25 11.36
N LEU A 786 37.80 -84.96 10.08
CA LEU A 786 37.10 -85.74 9.06
C LEU A 786 37.89 -87.01 8.63
N GLU A 787 39.23 -87.03 8.80
CA GLU A 787 39.99 -88.29 8.62
C GLU A 787 39.67 -89.34 9.69
N GLU A 788 39.15 -88.83 10.85
CA GLU A 788 38.74 -89.78 11.95
C GLU A 788 37.24 -90.16 11.93
N LYS A 789 36.39 -89.38 11.13
CA LYS A 789 34.94 -89.53 11.15
C LYS A 789 34.27 -90.03 9.86
N VAL A 790 35.07 -90.34 8.85
CA VAL A 790 34.54 -90.85 7.57
C VAL A 790 34.01 -92.30 7.64
N GLU A 791 34.39 -93.03 8.71
CA GLU A 791 33.88 -94.41 8.89
C GLU A 791 32.53 -94.49 9.61
N GLU A 792 32.10 -93.42 10.28
CA GLU A 792 30.91 -93.50 11.18
C GLU A 792 29.61 -92.85 10.61
N ARG A 793 29.68 -92.15 9.50
CA ARG A 793 28.53 -91.33 9.03
C ARG A 793 27.90 -91.63 7.68
N THR A 794 28.10 -92.85 7.18
CA THR A 794 27.34 -93.26 5.99
C THR A 794 25.87 -93.64 6.34
N ALA A 795 25.58 -93.76 7.66
CA ALA A 795 24.23 -94.19 8.10
C ALA A 795 23.27 -93.00 8.44
N GLU A 796 23.77 -91.81 8.68
CA GLU A 796 22.94 -90.62 9.15
C GLU A 796 22.39 -89.74 8.03
N VAL A 797 22.82 -89.81 6.81
CA VAL A 797 22.47 -88.94 5.70
C VAL A 797 21.08 -89.26 5.15
N VAL A 798 20.56 -90.43 5.40
CA VAL A 798 19.21 -90.76 4.85
C VAL A 798 18.08 -90.15 5.63
N GLN A 799 18.31 -89.79 6.94
CA GLN A 799 17.22 -89.36 7.81
C GLN A 799 16.90 -87.88 7.76
N LYS A 800 17.86 -87.00 7.33
CA LYS A 800 17.66 -85.52 7.30
C LYS A 800 17.04 -84.94 6.06
N ASN A 801 16.90 -85.63 4.97
CA ASN A 801 16.23 -85.15 3.77
C ASN A 801 14.67 -85.15 3.86
N ILE A 802 14.16 -85.80 4.91
CA ILE A 802 12.72 -85.90 5.12
C ILE A 802 12.16 -84.72 5.91
N GLU A 803 13.01 -84.08 6.78
CA GLU A 803 12.56 -82.96 7.64
C GLU A 803 12.51 -81.58 6.84
N LEU A 804 13.31 -81.39 5.77
CA LEU A 804 13.32 -80.19 5.05
C LEU A 804 12.12 -80.01 4.04
N ASP A 805 11.49 -81.18 3.70
CA ASP A 805 10.31 -81.13 2.84
C ASP A 805 9.01 -80.74 3.59
N GLU A 806 9.01 -81.06 4.95
CA GLU A 806 7.85 -80.65 5.78
C GLU A 806 7.80 -79.21 6.09
N ILE A 807 8.93 -78.51 6.35
CA ILE A 807 8.93 -77.06 6.70
C ILE A 807 8.52 -76.22 5.49
N ASN A 808 8.88 -76.54 4.25
CA ASN A 808 8.46 -75.83 3.07
C ASN A 808 6.96 -76.03 2.77
N LYS A 809 6.37 -77.14 3.21
CA LYS A 809 4.94 -77.35 3.08
C LYS A 809 4.13 -76.46 4.06
N ASP A 810 4.66 -76.27 5.31
CA ASP A 810 3.97 -75.51 6.34
C ASP A 810 3.98 -73.99 6.06
N ILE A 811 5.10 -73.44 5.51
CA ILE A 811 5.15 -72.03 5.12
C ILE A 811 4.16 -71.76 3.99
N THR A 812 4.16 -72.62 2.96
CA THR A 812 3.25 -72.47 1.83
C THR A 812 1.80 -72.71 2.24
N ALA A 813 1.54 -73.60 3.22
CA ALA A 813 0.23 -73.79 3.79
C ALA A 813 -0.26 -72.56 4.57
N SER A 814 0.64 -71.90 5.36
CA SER A 814 0.32 -70.69 6.11
C SER A 814 -0.01 -69.52 5.20
N ILE A 815 0.73 -69.33 4.10
CA ILE A 815 0.44 -68.26 3.12
C ILE A 815 -0.86 -68.56 2.38
N ARG A 816 -1.15 -69.83 2.06
CA ARG A 816 -2.46 -70.23 1.51
C ARG A 816 -3.61 -70.10 2.49
N TYR A 817 -3.33 -70.22 3.76
CA TYR A 817 -4.32 -69.96 4.81
C TYR A 817 -4.64 -68.46 4.91
N ALA A 818 -3.60 -67.58 4.84
CA ALA A 818 -3.78 -66.15 4.75
C ALA A 818 -4.60 -65.74 3.52
N LYS A 819 -4.39 -66.42 2.39
CA LYS A 819 -5.20 -66.22 1.20
C LYS A 819 -6.67 -66.58 1.40
N ARG A 820 -6.93 -67.67 2.07
CA ARG A 820 -8.32 -68.11 2.38
C ARG A 820 -9.04 -67.12 3.30
N ILE A 821 -8.31 -66.48 4.23
CA ILE A 821 -8.86 -65.43 5.07
C ILE A 821 -9.19 -64.21 4.22
N GLN A 822 -8.25 -63.81 3.35
CA GLN A 822 -8.48 -62.68 2.46
C GLN A 822 -9.62 -62.92 1.46
N ASP A 823 -9.67 -64.09 0.85
CA ASP A 823 -10.75 -64.45 -0.08
C ASP A 823 -12.13 -64.56 0.65
N ALA A 824 -12.15 -64.90 1.95
CA ALA A 824 -13.39 -65.01 2.73
C ALA A 824 -14.01 -63.72 3.16
N ILE A 825 -13.21 -62.59 3.19
CA ILE A 825 -13.72 -61.25 3.51
C ILE A 825 -14.15 -60.47 2.27
N LEU A 826 -13.65 -60.83 1.08
CA LEU A 826 -14.05 -60.16 -0.14
C LEU A 826 -15.51 -60.50 -0.48
N PRO A 827 -16.32 -59.55 -0.90
CA PRO A 827 -17.69 -59.80 -1.31
C PRO A 827 -17.76 -60.88 -2.41
N PRO A 828 -18.52 -61.96 -2.22
CA PRO A 828 -18.64 -62.98 -3.28
C PRO A 828 -19.22 -62.40 -4.57
N ASP A 829 -18.79 -62.96 -5.74
CA ASP A 829 -19.30 -62.55 -7.05
C ASP A 829 -20.83 -62.57 -7.14
N ASP A 830 -21.45 -63.51 -6.52
CA ASP A 830 -22.93 -63.60 -6.48
C ASP A 830 -23.56 -62.45 -5.67
N PHE A 831 -22.88 -62.02 -4.60
CA PHE A 831 -23.33 -60.87 -3.82
C PHE A 831 -23.15 -59.60 -4.61
N VAL A 832 -22.02 -59.41 -5.30
CA VAL A 832 -21.77 -58.24 -6.14
C VAL A 832 -22.79 -58.21 -7.32
N LYS A 833 -22.97 -59.32 -8.01
CA LYS A 833 -23.89 -59.37 -9.17
C LYS A 833 -25.35 -59.20 -8.80
N LYS A 834 -25.72 -59.53 -7.58
CA LYS A 834 -27.06 -59.29 -7.06
C LYS A 834 -27.42 -57.81 -7.01
N TYR A 835 -26.45 -56.97 -6.65
CA TYR A 835 -26.66 -55.53 -6.50
C TYR A 835 -26.15 -54.72 -7.68
N LEU A 836 -25.14 -55.24 -8.39
CA LEU A 836 -24.53 -54.62 -9.56
C LEU A 836 -24.43 -55.58 -10.75
N PRO A 837 -25.57 -55.95 -11.35
CA PRO A 837 -25.65 -57.09 -12.29
C PRO A 837 -24.88 -56.91 -13.61
N LYS A 838 -24.45 -55.71 -13.95
CA LYS A 838 -23.68 -55.41 -15.16
C LYS A 838 -22.23 -55.11 -14.91
N THR A 839 -21.65 -55.62 -13.83
CA THR A 839 -20.25 -55.46 -13.45
C THR A 839 -19.48 -56.75 -13.54
N PHE A 840 -18.19 -56.63 -13.71
CA PHE A 840 -17.25 -57.73 -13.51
C PHE A 840 -16.09 -57.22 -12.64
N ILE A 841 -15.51 -58.12 -11.87
CA ILE A 841 -14.35 -57.84 -11.05
C ILE A 841 -13.16 -58.56 -11.64
N LEU A 842 -12.07 -57.84 -11.94
CA LEU A 842 -10.79 -58.37 -12.28
C LEU A 842 -9.84 -58.16 -11.11
N PHE A 843 -9.77 -59.15 -10.22
CA PHE A 843 -8.87 -59.13 -9.08
C PHE A 843 -7.72 -60.12 -9.28
N LYS A 844 -6.51 -59.56 -9.50
CA LYS A 844 -5.31 -60.35 -9.81
C LYS A 844 -4.16 -59.95 -8.91
N PRO A 845 -3.97 -60.61 -7.78
CA PRO A 845 -2.85 -60.35 -6.88
C PRO A 845 -1.51 -60.51 -7.57
N LYS A 846 -0.53 -59.70 -7.20
CA LYS A 846 0.86 -59.86 -7.65
C LYS A 846 1.54 -61.08 -7.04
N ASP A 847 1.23 -61.35 -5.76
CA ASP A 847 1.71 -62.50 -5.00
C ASP A 847 0.54 -63.46 -4.67
N ILE A 848 0.75 -64.42 -3.77
CA ILE A 848 -0.33 -65.37 -3.34
C ILE A 848 -1.47 -64.62 -2.70
N VAL A 849 -1.18 -63.51 -2.03
CA VAL A 849 -2.15 -62.59 -1.36
C VAL A 849 -1.92 -61.16 -1.77
N SER A 850 -2.90 -60.28 -1.66
CA SER A 850 -2.87 -58.90 -2.15
C SER A 850 -2.99 -57.86 -1.02
N GLY A 851 -2.38 -56.70 -1.23
CA GLY A 851 -2.68 -55.49 -0.47
C GLY A 851 -4.01 -54.85 -0.88
N ASP A 852 -4.32 -54.95 -2.15
CA ASP A 852 -5.56 -54.38 -2.70
C ASP A 852 -6.78 -55.19 -2.30
N PHE A 853 -7.91 -54.57 -2.22
CA PHE A 853 -9.19 -55.24 -2.03
C PHE A 853 -10.34 -54.43 -2.60
N TYR A 854 -11.46 -55.07 -2.81
CA TYR A 854 -12.70 -54.42 -3.12
C TYR A 854 -13.72 -54.69 -2.02
N TRP A 855 -14.60 -53.70 -1.84
CA TRP A 855 -15.58 -53.75 -0.79
C TRP A 855 -16.95 -53.31 -1.34
N LEU A 856 -18.02 -53.91 -0.86
CA LEU A 856 -19.37 -53.55 -1.25
C LEU A 856 -20.30 -53.80 -0.08
N ASP A 857 -21.14 -52.86 0.22
CA ASP A 857 -22.20 -52.97 1.22
C ASP A 857 -23.56 -52.46 0.72
N ASP A 858 -24.63 -52.99 1.18
CA ASP A 858 -25.99 -52.69 0.81
C ASP A 858 -26.73 -52.02 1.98
N LYS A 859 -27.11 -50.76 1.82
CA LYS A 859 -27.86 -49.96 2.79
C LYS A 859 -29.21 -49.50 2.20
N LYS A 860 -30.21 -50.28 2.45
CA LYS A 860 -31.68 -50.08 2.14
C LYS A 860 -32.03 -49.38 0.78
N ASP A 861 -31.34 -48.33 0.35
CA ASP A 861 -31.63 -47.61 -0.88
C ASP A 861 -30.38 -47.25 -1.69
N GLN A 862 -29.17 -47.64 -1.23
CA GLN A 862 -27.92 -47.35 -1.88
C GLN A 862 -26.96 -48.52 -1.79
N VAL A 863 -26.27 -48.80 -2.86
CA VAL A 863 -25.16 -49.72 -2.87
C VAL A 863 -23.85 -48.94 -2.83
N LEU A 864 -23.10 -49.13 -1.76
CA LEU A 864 -21.79 -48.51 -1.62
C LEU A 864 -20.73 -49.51 -2.06
N PHE A 865 -19.77 -49.06 -2.87
CA PHE A 865 -18.65 -49.90 -3.27
C PHE A 865 -17.35 -49.14 -3.22
N ALA A 866 -16.26 -49.83 -2.94
CA ALA A 866 -14.92 -49.27 -2.96
C ALA A 866 -13.94 -50.25 -3.59
N ALA A 867 -12.99 -49.72 -4.34
CA ALA A 867 -11.76 -50.41 -4.72
C ALA A 867 -10.62 -49.70 -3.99
N VAL A 868 -9.89 -50.42 -3.20
CA VAL A 868 -8.91 -49.89 -2.26
C VAL A 868 -7.55 -50.49 -2.58
N ASP A 869 -6.60 -49.62 -2.81
CA ASP A 869 -5.18 -49.94 -2.97
C ASP A 869 -4.47 -49.66 -1.64
N CYS A 870 -4.03 -50.70 -0.96
CA CYS A 870 -3.25 -50.61 0.27
C CYS A 870 -1.76 -50.73 -0.02
N THR A 871 -0.97 -49.87 0.60
CA THR A 871 0.48 -49.90 0.43
C THR A 871 1.09 -51.20 0.88
N GLY A 872 1.84 -51.88 -0.03
CA GLY A 872 2.56 -53.11 0.24
C GLY A 872 1.94 -54.33 -0.46
N HIS A 873 2.75 -55.39 -0.60
CA HIS A 873 2.33 -56.65 -1.25
C HIS A 873 2.73 -57.83 -0.38
N GLY A 874 2.22 -59.03 -0.67
CA GLY A 874 2.42 -60.22 0.12
C GLY A 874 1.65 -60.20 1.45
N VAL A 875 2.09 -60.97 2.42
CA VAL A 875 1.39 -61.13 3.70
C VAL A 875 1.11 -59.81 4.43
N PRO A 876 2.05 -58.86 4.55
CA PRO A 876 1.79 -57.55 5.18
C PRO A 876 0.70 -56.74 4.45
N GLY A 877 0.69 -56.75 3.12
CA GLY A 877 -0.36 -56.12 2.33
C GLY A 877 -1.72 -56.74 2.57
N ALA A 878 -1.78 -58.09 2.65
CA ALA A 878 -3.02 -58.80 2.97
C ALA A 878 -3.57 -58.46 4.35
N PHE A 879 -2.73 -58.23 5.35
CA PHE A 879 -3.18 -57.75 6.67
C PHE A 879 -3.79 -56.32 6.56
N MET A 880 -3.18 -55.46 5.76
CA MET A 880 -3.71 -54.12 5.55
C MET A 880 -5.06 -54.14 4.82
N SER A 881 -5.23 -55.03 3.84
CA SER A 881 -6.53 -55.20 3.19
C SER A 881 -7.61 -55.71 4.13
N ILE A 882 -7.28 -56.63 5.04
CA ILE A 882 -8.21 -57.16 6.08
C ILE A 882 -8.62 -56.04 7.05
N VAL A 883 -7.65 -55.21 7.50
CA VAL A 883 -7.90 -54.07 8.38
C VAL A 883 -8.73 -53.01 7.68
N GLY A 884 -8.39 -52.72 6.43
CA GLY A 884 -9.11 -51.73 5.58
C GLY A 884 -10.57 -52.15 5.36
N HIS A 885 -10.80 -53.41 5.01
CA HIS A 885 -12.14 -53.97 4.85
C HIS A 885 -12.96 -53.85 6.14
N SER A 886 -12.39 -54.32 7.27
CA SER A 886 -13.04 -54.23 8.58
C SER A 886 -13.36 -52.80 9.02
N LYS A 887 -12.52 -51.85 8.65
CA LYS A 887 -12.78 -50.43 8.93
C LYS A 887 -13.91 -49.86 8.06
N LEU A 888 -14.00 -50.25 6.82
CA LEU A 888 -15.12 -49.87 5.97
C LEU A 888 -16.45 -50.41 6.51
N ASP A 889 -16.47 -51.68 6.96
CA ASP A 889 -17.66 -52.29 7.61
C ASP A 889 -18.07 -51.56 8.92
N GLN A 890 -17.13 -50.95 9.62
CA GLN A 890 -17.42 -50.22 10.86
C GLN A 890 -17.91 -48.81 10.65
N ILE A 891 -17.49 -48.17 9.55
CA ILE A 891 -17.76 -46.75 9.26
C ILE A 891 -19.06 -46.60 8.47
N VAL A 892 -19.35 -47.50 7.59
CA VAL A 892 -20.52 -47.55 6.76
C VAL A 892 -21.67 -48.36 7.42
#